data_664d4c1522ac42eff2ec5b6e37a9fd99
#
_entry.id   664d4c1522ac42eff2ec5b6e37a9fd99
#
_cell.length_a   1.000
_cell.length_b   1.000
_cell.length_c   1.000
_cell.angle_alpha   90.00
_cell.angle_beta   90.00
_cell.angle_gamma   90.00
#
_symmetry.space_group_name_H-M   'P 1'
#
loop_
_entity.id
_entity.type
_entity.pdbx_description
1 polymer ?
#
loop_
_entity_poly.entity_id
_entity_poly.type
_entity_poly.pdbx_seq_one_letter_code
_entity_poly.pdbx_strand_id
1 'polypeptide(L)'
;MINWGILGTGAIAKAFADALQDTEGNLIAVASNSLSRAEEFSSSYGCNPVEGYNNLISLQNIDAIYVATPHPSHFYLTSECLKNHKAVLCEKPMTINATETMALIDLSRKNNTLLMEAFMYKLHPQTKKVAEIVKEKLNSPLNIKAEFCFSVDVPKTHRLVNKALGGGSILDIGCYPVSMARHITGVLNNKNFLNPVSIEGNGELNDQGVDLNASAILIFEDGSKAEIKSATNLSSESEVIISDGETTIIVNQPWHCGEFTDRQSEIKIINSSGAEEIIEISSDKGIYALEIDHFTQNFNNKNIESHTLPHNDSHGNMITLDSWRRALKVVYEEDRGEKRKTPIISNDLPREKLPTLRIPGINKDLSRVVFGCDNQSDTNHAFAMFDHFFKKGGNVFDTAYIYNDGKSDYYLGSWLESRGLREEIVVLGKGAHTPDCLPEKIRPQLEETLSRMSTSYLDIYCLHRDNEALPVESFIDELNDMRDQGLITVFGASNWSLKRFKEANNYALSVGKQPFTVLSNNFSLAHMNNPVWPGCYSCSEDDYLKYLTDNQISIFPWSSQARGFFLDVQEFTGLAHVADPNREEQDRVWGSEENLERRSRCFDLASKKDVDPIQMALAFVLNQDFPSFPLIGPRNFFETESSLLATNIELSKEEVLWLNLKS
;
A
#
# COMPACT_ATOMS: atom_id res chain seq x y z
N MET A 1 2.74 7.44 -33.67
CA MET A 1 3.50 6.18 -33.85
C MET A 1 4.51 6.11 -32.72
N ILE A 2 4.53 5.00 -31.96
CA ILE A 2 5.45 4.80 -30.82
C ILE A 2 6.65 3.98 -31.29
N ASN A 3 7.86 4.41 -30.91
CA ASN A 3 9.08 3.66 -31.10
C ASN A 3 9.34 2.77 -29.88
N TRP A 4 9.24 1.47 -30.06
CA TRP A 4 9.35 0.47 -29.02
C TRP A 4 10.77 -0.09 -28.86
N GLY A 5 11.17 -0.32 -27.62
CA GLY A 5 12.25 -1.22 -27.25
C GLY A 5 11.73 -2.42 -26.49
N ILE A 6 12.36 -3.59 -26.64
CA ILE A 6 12.01 -4.80 -25.90
C ILE A 6 13.18 -5.22 -25.00
N LEU A 7 12.92 -5.47 -23.73
CA LEU A 7 13.89 -6.08 -22.81
C LEU A 7 13.56 -7.55 -22.63
N GLY A 8 14.39 -8.42 -23.15
CA GLY A 8 14.19 -9.86 -23.18
C GLY A 8 13.92 -10.39 -24.59
N THR A 9 14.25 -11.67 -24.81
CA THR A 9 14.13 -12.35 -26.11
C THR A 9 13.35 -13.66 -26.01
N GLY A 10 12.52 -13.80 -24.93
CA GLY A 10 11.72 -14.98 -24.65
C GLY A 10 10.50 -15.13 -25.56
N ALA A 11 9.70 -16.18 -25.33
CA ALA A 11 8.49 -16.45 -26.12
C ALA A 11 7.49 -15.29 -26.07
N ILE A 12 7.29 -14.65 -24.90
CA ILE A 12 6.36 -13.55 -24.77
C ILE A 12 6.85 -12.28 -25.50
N ALA A 13 8.18 -12.03 -25.53
CA ALA A 13 8.75 -10.97 -26.33
C ALA A 13 8.52 -11.18 -27.84
N LYS A 14 8.56 -12.43 -28.31
CA LYS A 14 8.21 -12.77 -29.70
C LYS A 14 6.72 -12.54 -29.98
N ALA A 15 5.84 -13.01 -29.09
CA ALA A 15 4.40 -12.77 -29.23
C ALA A 15 4.05 -11.27 -29.29
N PHE A 16 4.70 -10.45 -28.47
CA PHE A 16 4.56 -9.00 -28.54
C PHE A 16 5.06 -8.42 -29.86
N ALA A 17 6.24 -8.85 -30.34
CA ALA A 17 6.80 -8.38 -31.60
C ALA A 17 5.95 -8.79 -32.82
N ASP A 18 5.36 -9.99 -32.78
CA ASP A 18 4.40 -10.45 -33.80
C ASP A 18 3.14 -9.57 -33.80
N ALA A 19 2.57 -9.33 -32.62
CA ALA A 19 1.38 -8.50 -32.47
C ALA A 19 1.61 -7.03 -32.82
N LEU A 20 2.82 -6.52 -32.61
CA LEU A 20 3.17 -5.14 -32.95
C LEU A 20 3.00 -4.86 -34.45
N GLN A 21 3.15 -5.88 -35.31
CA GLN A 21 2.96 -5.76 -36.76
C GLN A 21 1.50 -5.44 -37.15
N ASP A 22 0.54 -5.79 -36.28
CA ASP A 22 -0.88 -5.47 -36.45
C ASP A 22 -1.27 -4.10 -35.86
N THR A 23 -0.29 -3.29 -35.47
CA THR A 23 -0.49 -1.98 -34.84
C THR A 23 0.28 -0.87 -35.55
N GLU A 24 0.13 0.38 -35.08
CA GLU A 24 0.91 1.51 -35.57
C GLU A 24 2.29 1.68 -34.84
N GLY A 25 2.71 0.70 -34.05
CA GLY A 25 3.97 0.71 -33.34
C GLY A 25 5.17 0.37 -34.23
N ASN A 26 6.33 0.85 -33.87
CA ASN A 26 7.59 0.61 -34.57
C ASN A 26 8.63 -0.03 -33.63
N LEU A 27 9.10 -1.24 -33.93
CA LEU A 27 10.12 -1.91 -33.14
C LEU A 27 11.53 -1.40 -33.52
N ILE A 28 12.17 -0.64 -32.64
CA ILE A 28 13.48 -0.05 -32.87
C ILE A 28 14.60 -1.00 -32.44
N ALA A 29 14.50 -1.60 -31.26
CA ALA A 29 15.58 -2.40 -30.70
C ALA A 29 15.09 -3.49 -29.74
N VAL A 30 15.87 -4.55 -29.60
CA VAL A 30 15.71 -5.56 -28.57
C VAL A 30 17.00 -5.72 -27.79
N ALA A 31 16.91 -5.88 -26.47
CA ALA A 31 18.08 -6.13 -25.62
C ALA A 31 18.04 -7.50 -24.93
N SER A 32 19.21 -8.09 -24.80
CA SER A 32 19.45 -9.27 -24.00
C SER A 32 20.81 -9.16 -23.28
N ASN A 33 21.01 -9.93 -22.20
CA ASN A 33 22.32 -10.09 -21.57
C ASN A 33 23.33 -10.87 -22.45
N SER A 34 22.87 -11.40 -23.58
CA SER A 34 23.71 -12.07 -24.59
C SER A 34 23.42 -11.45 -25.93
N LEU A 35 24.47 -10.88 -26.56
CA LEU A 35 24.36 -10.27 -27.88
C LEU A 35 23.82 -11.27 -28.91
N SER A 36 24.28 -12.52 -28.89
CA SER A 36 23.84 -13.54 -29.85
C SER A 36 22.31 -13.81 -29.79
N ARG A 37 21.71 -13.77 -28.59
CA ARG A 37 20.25 -13.90 -28.45
C ARG A 37 19.50 -12.68 -28.97
N ALA A 38 20.06 -11.50 -28.79
CA ALA A 38 19.51 -10.28 -29.35
C ALA A 38 19.60 -10.28 -30.88
N GLU A 39 20.70 -10.74 -31.46
CA GLU A 39 20.91 -10.87 -32.90
C GLU A 39 19.96 -11.92 -33.53
N GLU A 40 19.77 -13.07 -32.88
CA GLU A 40 18.79 -14.08 -33.30
C GLU A 40 17.38 -13.50 -33.38
N PHE A 41 16.94 -12.81 -32.33
CA PHE A 41 15.65 -12.14 -32.31
C PHE A 41 15.55 -11.07 -33.39
N SER A 42 16.55 -10.20 -33.50
CA SER A 42 16.59 -9.10 -34.48
C SER A 42 16.51 -9.59 -35.91
N SER A 43 17.11 -10.73 -36.24
CA SER A 43 17.05 -11.32 -37.58
C SER A 43 15.62 -11.67 -38.03
N SER A 44 14.73 -11.94 -37.08
CA SER A 44 13.31 -12.26 -37.37
C SER A 44 12.44 -11.01 -37.50
N TYR A 45 12.78 -9.92 -36.79
CA TYR A 45 11.91 -8.74 -36.67
C TYR A 45 12.49 -7.47 -37.27
N GLY A 46 13.74 -7.48 -37.77
CA GLY A 46 14.33 -6.33 -38.46
C GLY A 46 14.67 -5.15 -37.55
N CYS A 47 14.85 -5.38 -36.24
CA CYS A 47 15.19 -4.35 -35.25
C CYS A 47 16.68 -4.36 -34.89
N ASN A 48 17.16 -3.39 -34.11
CA ASN A 48 18.57 -3.34 -33.69
C ASN A 48 18.83 -4.28 -32.48
N PRO A 49 19.82 -5.20 -32.55
CA PRO A 49 20.23 -5.98 -31.39
C PRO A 49 21.10 -5.15 -30.45
N VAL A 50 20.83 -5.23 -29.13
CA VAL A 50 21.58 -4.51 -28.11
C VAL A 50 22.02 -5.49 -27.01
N GLU A 51 23.30 -5.47 -26.66
CA GLU A 51 23.82 -6.21 -25.51
C GLU A 51 23.65 -5.38 -24.25
N GLY A 52 22.98 -5.94 -23.23
CA GLY A 52 22.71 -5.30 -21.94
C GLY A 52 21.50 -4.38 -21.96
N TYR A 53 20.65 -4.53 -20.98
CA TYR A 53 19.36 -3.84 -20.89
C TYR A 53 19.51 -2.31 -20.75
N ASN A 54 20.45 -1.85 -19.91
CA ASN A 54 20.67 -0.42 -19.68
C ASN A 54 21.14 0.32 -20.95
N ASN A 55 21.85 -0.37 -21.85
CA ASN A 55 22.26 0.21 -23.12
C ASN A 55 21.07 0.54 -24.01
N LEU A 56 20.04 -0.32 -24.06
CA LEU A 56 18.80 -0.05 -24.78
C LEU A 56 18.01 1.08 -24.12
N ILE A 57 17.87 1.06 -22.78
CA ILE A 57 17.13 2.07 -22.01
C ILE A 57 17.67 3.47 -22.28
N SER A 58 18.97 3.62 -22.48
CA SER A 58 19.63 4.90 -22.74
C SER A 58 19.43 5.46 -24.16
N LEU A 59 18.87 4.67 -25.10
CA LEU A 59 18.66 5.12 -26.48
C LEU A 59 17.59 6.22 -26.54
N GLN A 60 17.94 7.35 -27.18
CA GLN A 60 17.07 8.52 -27.23
C GLN A 60 15.88 8.36 -28.18
N ASN A 61 15.99 7.50 -29.19
CA ASN A 61 14.96 7.26 -30.21
C ASN A 61 13.93 6.18 -29.83
N ILE A 62 13.86 5.80 -28.56
CA ILE A 62 12.85 4.89 -28.01
C ILE A 62 11.90 5.70 -27.13
N ASP A 63 10.60 5.55 -27.36
CA ASP A 63 9.54 6.21 -26.59
C ASP A 63 9.02 5.33 -25.47
N ALA A 64 8.84 4.04 -25.75
CA ALA A 64 8.27 3.05 -24.81
C ALA A 64 9.07 1.75 -24.79
N ILE A 65 9.07 1.09 -23.65
CA ILE A 65 9.78 -0.18 -23.43
C ILE A 65 8.81 -1.24 -22.95
N TYR A 66 8.84 -2.39 -23.63
CA TYR A 66 8.20 -3.62 -23.15
C TYR A 66 9.17 -4.44 -22.33
N VAL A 67 8.86 -4.66 -21.05
CA VAL A 67 9.71 -5.43 -20.13
C VAL A 67 9.18 -6.87 -20.10
N ALA A 68 9.92 -7.77 -20.76
CA ALA A 68 9.58 -9.18 -20.99
C ALA A 68 10.66 -10.13 -20.46
N THR A 69 11.18 -9.83 -19.29
CA THR A 69 12.24 -10.56 -18.61
C THR A 69 11.67 -11.44 -17.48
N PRO A 70 12.45 -12.31 -16.79
CA PRO A 70 11.97 -13.01 -15.61
C PRO A 70 11.55 -12.05 -14.47
N HIS A 71 10.55 -12.44 -13.69
CA HIS A 71 9.89 -11.63 -12.65
C HIS A 71 10.85 -10.85 -11.73
N PRO A 72 11.96 -11.42 -11.17
CA PRO A 72 12.83 -10.67 -10.26
C PRO A 72 13.54 -9.48 -10.89
N SER A 73 13.58 -9.40 -12.21
CA SER A 73 14.21 -8.27 -12.92
C SER A 73 13.22 -7.16 -13.29
N HIS A 74 11.91 -7.39 -13.19
CA HIS A 74 10.88 -6.41 -13.56
C HIS A 74 11.05 -5.11 -12.80
N PHE A 75 11.18 -5.19 -11.47
CA PHE A 75 11.34 -4.01 -10.62
C PHE A 75 12.53 -3.14 -11.03
N TYR A 76 13.71 -3.73 -11.12
CA TYR A 76 14.92 -2.98 -11.46
C TYR A 76 14.84 -2.36 -12.85
N LEU A 77 14.48 -3.15 -13.87
CA LEU A 77 14.44 -2.70 -15.26
C LEU A 77 13.36 -1.62 -15.50
N THR A 78 12.17 -1.83 -14.94
CA THR A 78 11.09 -0.84 -14.99
C THR A 78 11.49 0.45 -14.28
N SER A 79 12.17 0.37 -13.12
CA SER A 79 12.70 1.54 -12.43
C SER A 79 13.68 2.34 -13.30
N GLU A 80 14.61 1.65 -13.96
CA GLU A 80 15.58 2.33 -14.86
C GLU A 80 14.90 2.94 -16.09
N CYS A 81 13.88 2.28 -16.64
CA CYS A 81 13.08 2.85 -17.73
C CYS A 81 12.40 4.15 -17.30
N LEU A 82 11.68 4.13 -16.16
CA LEU A 82 10.96 5.28 -15.64
C LEU A 82 11.89 6.46 -15.30
N LYS A 83 13.07 6.18 -14.72
CA LYS A 83 14.11 7.21 -14.46
C LYS A 83 14.63 7.86 -15.74
N ASN A 84 14.65 7.12 -16.83
CA ASN A 84 15.02 7.63 -18.16
C ASN A 84 13.82 8.17 -18.96
N HIS A 85 12.68 8.41 -18.29
CA HIS A 85 11.44 8.92 -18.90
C HIS A 85 10.92 8.07 -20.06
N LYS A 86 11.18 6.76 -20.03
CA LYS A 86 10.63 5.80 -20.99
C LYS A 86 9.30 5.28 -20.46
N ALA A 87 8.23 5.38 -21.26
CA ALA A 87 6.96 4.76 -20.96
C ALA A 87 7.12 3.22 -20.89
N VAL A 88 6.45 2.56 -19.96
CA VAL A 88 6.67 1.13 -19.70
C VAL A 88 5.38 0.34 -19.76
N LEU A 89 5.40 -0.71 -20.59
CA LEU A 89 4.50 -1.85 -20.49
C LEU A 89 5.29 -3.00 -19.84
N CYS A 90 4.95 -3.33 -18.61
CA CYS A 90 5.66 -4.35 -17.83
C CYS A 90 4.87 -5.66 -17.80
N GLU A 91 5.51 -6.78 -18.15
CA GLU A 91 4.89 -8.10 -18.02
C GLU A 91 4.38 -8.37 -16.60
N LYS A 92 3.30 -9.14 -16.56
CA LYS A 92 2.67 -9.59 -15.32
C LYS A 92 3.45 -10.77 -14.67
N PRO A 93 3.43 -10.89 -13.35
CA PRO A 93 3.04 -9.83 -12.43
C PRO A 93 4.06 -8.69 -12.49
N MET A 94 3.59 -7.44 -12.26
CA MET A 94 4.46 -6.26 -12.42
C MET A 94 5.77 -6.37 -11.64
N THR A 95 5.76 -7.00 -10.48
CA THR A 95 6.91 -7.22 -9.60
C THR A 95 6.79 -8.54 -8.83
N ILE A 96 7.73 -8.80 -7.92
CA ILE A 96 7.67 -9.99 -7.02
C ILE A 96 6.74 -9.75 -5.83
N ASN A 97 6.58 -8.51 -5.37
CA ASN A 97 5.75 -8.16 -4.21
C ASN A 97 5.13 -6.77 -4.32
N ALA A 98 4.11 -6.53 -3.49
CA ALA A 98 3.37 -5.27 -3.49
C ALA A 98 4.22 -4.05 -3.15
N THR A 99 5.25 -4.20 -2.33
CA THR A 99 6.17 -3.09 -1.97
C THR A 99 6.95 -2.59 -3.19
N GLU A 100 7.44 -3.49 -4.03
CA GLU A 100 8.11 -3.12 -5.28
C GLU A 100 7.14 -2.46 -6.26
N THR A 101 5.91 -2.98 -6.37
CA THR A 101 4.86 -2.34 -7.18
C THR A 101 4.58 -0.91 -6.74
N MET A 102 4.43 -0.67 -5.43
CA MET A 102 4.24 0.68 -4.88
C MET A 102 5.37 1.63 -5.29
N ALA A 103 6.61 1.16 -5.21
CA ALA A 103 7.77 1.97 -5.57
C ALA A 103 7.79 2.34 -7.06
N LEU A 104 7.39 1.43 -7.95
CA LEU A 104 7.27 1.72 -9.39
C LEU A 104 6.16 2.75 -9.66
N ILE A 105 5.02 2.63 -8.97
CA ILE A 105 3.92 3.58 -9.10
C ILE A 105 4.35 4.99 -8.64
N ASP A 106 5.04 5.10 -7.51
CA ASP A 106 5.57 6.37 -7.03
C ASP A 106 6.56 6.98 -8.03
N LEU A 107 7.45 6.16 -8.57
CA LEU A 107 8.43 6.60 -9.57
C LEU A 107 7.79 7.05 -10.89
N SER A 108 6.76 6.33 -11.37
CA SER A 108 5.96 6.70 -12.54
C SER A 108 5.32 8.08 -12.35
N ARG A 109 4.68 8.31 -11.20
CA ARG A 109 4.04 9.57 -10.85
C ARG A 109 5.02 10.73 -10.77
N LYS A 110 6.16 10.54 -10.09
CA LYS A 110 7.20 11.57 -9.95
C LYS A 110 7.81 11.98 -11.25
N ASN A 111 8.01 11.02 -12.15
CA ASN A 111 8.59 11.29 -13.48
C ASN A 111 7.53 11.62 -14.55
N ASN A 112 6.25 11.64 -14.16
CA ASN A 112 5.12 11.87 -15.09
C ASN A 112 5.22 10.97 -16.33
N THR A 113 5.48 9.66 -16.12
CA THR A 113 5.77 8.68 -17.16
C THR A 113 4.79 7.52 -17.09
N LEU A 114 4.20 7.15 -18.22
CA LEU A 114 3.23 6.05 -18.30
C LEU A 114 3.86 4.73 -17.84
N LEU A 115 3.18 4.09 -16.88
CA LEU A 115 3.43 2.71 -16.44
C LEU A 115 2.14 1.92 -16.55
N MET A 116 2.16 0.77 -17.22
CA MET A 116 1.02 -0.14 -17.35
C MET A 116 1.50 -1.59 -17.15
N GLU A 117 0.72 -2.38 -16.40
CA GLU A 117 0.92 -3.82 -16.27
C GLU A 117 0.28 -4.54 -17.45
N ALA A 118 0.98 -5.55 -17.99
CA ALA A 118 0.54 -6.29 -19.18
C ALA A 118 -0.48 -7.39 -18.81
N PHE A 119 -1.73 -6.98 -18.59
CA PHE A 119 -2.88 -7.88 -18.42
C PHE A 119 -3.78 -7.87 -19.64
N MET A 120 -3.31 -8.44 -20.75
CA MET A 120 -3.90 -8.40 -22.05
C MET A 120 -5.39 -8.84 -22.07
N TYR A 121 -5.78 -9.85 -21.28
CA TYR A 121 -7.14 -10.40 -21.28
C TYR A 121 -8.21 -9.37 -20.84
N LYS A 122 -7.87 -8.41 -19.98
CA LYS A 122 -8.80 -7.36 -19.52
C LYS A 122 -9.24 -6.41 -20.62
N LEU A 123 -8.47 -6.30 -21.67
CA LEU A 123 -8.72 -5.40 -22.79
C LEU A 123 -9.53 -6.07 -23.90
N HIS A 124 -9.66 -7.39 -23.85
CA HIS A 124 -10.37 -8.17 -24.86
C HIS A 124 -11.91 -7.98 -24.79
N PRO A 125 -12.62 -7.99 -25.93
CA PRO A 125 -14.08 -7.90 -25.99
C PRO A 125 -14.80 -8.93 -25.12
N GLN A 126 -14.28 -10.15 -24.97
CA GLN A 126 -14.85 -11.19 -24.10
C GLN A 126 -14.94 -10.72 -22.64
N THR A 127 -13.86 -10.21 -22.06
CA THR A 127 -13.86 -9.76 -20.66
C THR A 127 -14.79 -8.57 -20.45
N LYS A 128 -14.82 -7.64 -21.41
CA LYS A 128 -15.77 -6.51 -21.37
C LYS A 128 -17.22 -6.99 -21.41
N LYS A 129 -17.51 -7.99 -22.27
CA LYS A 129 -18.85 -8.57 -22.37
C LYS A 129 -19.26 -9.33 -21.11
N VAL A 130 -18.34 -10.07 -20.48
CA VAL A 130 -18.57 -10.71 -19.19
C VAL A 130 -18.96 -9.65 -18.12
N ALA A 131 -18.23 -8.54 -18.05
CA ALA A 131 -18.53 -7.46 -17.13
C ALA A 131 -19.93 -6.84 -17.34
N GLU A 132 -20.32 -6.63 -18.60
CA GLU A 132 -21.69 -6.17 -18.95
C GLU A 132 -22.75 -7.16 -18.46
N ILE A 133 -22.60 -8.45 -18.78
CA ILE A 133 -23.56 -9.51 -18.41
C ILE A 133 -23.67 -9.63 -16.89
N VAL A 134 -22.55 -9.61 -16.16
CA VAL A 134 -22.53 -9.65 -14.69
C VAL A 134 -23.35 -8.49 -14.13
N LYS A 135 -23.12 -7.27 -14.61
CA LYS A 135 -23.84 -6.07 -14.16
C LYS A 135 -25.33 -6.09 -14.47
N GLU A 136 -25.71 -6.69 -15.59
CA GLU A 136 -27.11 -6.75 -16.06
C GLU A 136 -27.92 -7.89 -15.44
N LYS A 137 -27.28 -9.06 -15.21
CA LYS A 137 -28.00 -10.32 -14.94
C LYS A 137 -27.75 -10.90 -13.53
N LEU A 138 -26.72 -10.46 -12.80
CA LEU A 138 -26.37 -11.03 -11.49
C LEU A 138 -26.57 -10.05 -10.34
N ASN A 139 -26.74 -10.61 -9.15
CA ASN A 139 -26.89 -9.88 -7.88
C ASN A 139 -25.80 -10.32 -6.88
N SER A 140 -25.41 -9.43 -5.98
CA SER A 140 -24.53 -9.77 -4.85
C SER A 140 -25.28 -10.57 -3.78
N PRO A 141 -24.60 -11.52 -3.08
CA PRO A 141 -23.21 -11.92 -3.24
C PRO A 141 -22.98 -12.93 -4.36
N LEU A 142 -21.78 -12.93 -4.96
CA LEU A 142 -21.37 -13.88 -5.97
C LEU A 142 -20.58 -15.07 -5.41
N ASN A 143 -20.73 -16.22 -6.06
CA ASN A 143 -19.80 -17.34 -5.98
C ASN A 143 -19.02 -17.40 -7.30
N ILE A 144 -17.71 -17.25 -7.21
CA ILE A 144 -16.80 -17.23 -8.36
C ILE A 144 -15.86 -18.44 -8.23
N LYS A 145 -15.68 -19.18 -9.31
CA LYS A 145 -14.61 -20.17 -9.46
C LYS A 145 -13.75 -19.78 -10.63
N ALA A 146 -12.45 -19.64 -10.42
CA ALA A 146 -11.50 -19.21 -11.45
C ALA A 146 -10.22 -20.02 -11.38
N GLU A 147 -9.87 -20.69 -12.46
CA GLU A 147 -8.71 -21.57 -12.53
C GLU A 147 -7.81 -21.21 -13.72
N PHE A 148 -6.49 -21.25 -13.50
CA PHE A 148 -5.51 -21.31 -14.57
C PHE A 148 -4.50 -22.40 -14.24
N CYS A 149 -4.57 -23.51 -14.94
CA CYS A 149 -3.76 -24.68 -14.71
C CYS A 149 -3.26 -25.27 -16.02
N PHE A 150 -2.00 -25.65 -16.04
CA PHE A 150 -1.42 -26.47 -17.10
C PHE A 150 -0.38 -27.44 -16.49
N SER A 151 -0.05 -28.49 -17.23
CA SER A 151 0.98 -29.43 -16.79
C SER A 151 2.16 -29.41 -17.75
N VAL A 152 3.33 -29.12 -17.22
CA VAL A 152 4.59 -29.15 -17.97
C VAL A 152 5.70 -29.78 -17.12
N ASP A 153 6.43 -30.71 -17.72
CA ASP A 153 7.64 -31.26 -17.10
C ASP A 153 8.86 -30.46 -17.56
N VAL A 154 9.51 -29.77 -16.63
CA VAL A 154 10.63 -28.89 -16.92
C VAL A 154 11.79 -29.15 -15.94
N PRO A 155 13.05 -28.92 -16.38
CA PRO A 155 14.20 -29.07 -15.49
C PRO A 155 14.14 -28.06 -14.33
N LYS A 156 14.74 -28.39 -13.17
CA LYS A 156 14.80 -27.55 -11.97
C LYS A 156 15.40 -26.15 -12.17
N THR A 157 16.11 -25.93 -13.27
CA THR A 157 16.68 -24.63 -13.66
C THR A 157 15.69 -23.77 -14.45
N HIS A 158 14.55 -24.32 -14.85
CA HIS A 158 13.56 -23.59 -15.63
C HIS A 158 12.83 -22.54 -14.77
N ARG A 159 12.49 -21.38 -15.36
CA ARG A 159 11.89 -20.24 -14.63
C ARG A 159 10.63 -20.59 -13.83
N LEU A 160 9.80 -21.53 -14.30
CA LEU A 160 8.55 -21.91 -13.63
C LEU A 160 8.75 -22.56 -12.26
N VAL A 161 9.89 -23.23 -12.04
CA VAL A 161 10.16 -24.03 -10.84
C VAL A 161 11.39 -23.57 -10.07
N ASN A 162 12.11 -22.55 -10.58
CA ASN A 162 13.32 -22.01 -9.98
C ASN A 162 13.00 -20.76 -9.16
N LYS A 163 13.25 -20.85 -7.86
CA LYS A 163 13.01 -19.78 -6.90
C LYS A 163 13.76 -18.48 -7.25
N ALA A 164 15.02 -18.58 -7.65
CA ALA A 164 15.85 -17.42 -8.00
C ALA A 164 15.37 -16.69 -9.27
N LEU A 165 14.48 -17.29 -10.05
CA LEU A 165 13.88 -16.72 -11.23
C LEU A 165 12.40 -16.30 -11.00
N GLY A 166 11.95 -16.25 -9.72
CA GLY A 166 10.58 -15.91 -9.38
C GLY A 166 9.57 -16.97 -9.86
N GLY A 167 9.98 -18.25 -9.85
CA GLY A 167 9.10 -19.36 -10.24
C GLY A 167 7.96 -19.53 -9.24
N GLY A 168 6.93 -20.25 -9.66
CA GLY A 168 5.72 -20.53 -8.88
C GLY A 168 4.45 -20.27 -9.66
N SER A 169 3.44 -21.09 -9.38
CA SER A 169 2.15 -21.00 -10.07
C SER A 169 1.38 -19.73 -9.67
N ILE A 170 1.50 -19.30 -8.41
CA ILE A 170 0.82 -18.09 -7.92
C ILE A 170 1.26 -16.86 -8.70
N LEU A 171 2.57 -16.63 -8.85
CA LEU A 171 3.06 -15.46 -9.59
C LEU A 171 2.87 -15.61 -11.10
N ASP A 172 3.21 -16.78 -11.67
CA ASP A 172 3.19 -16.94 -13.13
C ASP A 172 1.77 -16.87 -13.72
N ILE A 173 0.81 -17.58 -13.12
CA ILE A 173 -0.56 -17.69 -13.64
C ILE A 173 -1.66 -17.42 -12.60
N GLY A 174 -1.39 -17.55 -11.31
CA GLY A 174 -2.36 -17.27 -10.24
C GLY A 174 -2.77 -15.79 -10.18
N CYS A 175 -1.96 -14.90 -10.73
CA CYS A 175 -2.29 -13.48 -10.89
C CYS A 175 -3.54 -13.25 -11.77
N TYR A 176 -3.87 -14.14 -12.70
CA TYR A 176 -5.06 -14.06 -13.55
C TYR A 176 -6.36 -14.36 -12.80
N PRO A 177 -6.53 -15.53 -12.12
CA PRO A 177 -7.72 -15.81 -11.30
C PRO A 177 -7.97 -14.76 -10.22
N VAL A 178 -6.90 -14.27 -9.55
CA VAL A 178 -6.99 -13.18 -8.57
C VAL A 178 -7.52 -11.92 -9.24
N SER A 179 -6.92 -11.51 -10.35
CA SER A 179 -7.31 -10.31 -11.09
C SER A 179 -8.76 -10.38 -11.60
N MET A 180 -9.19 -11.53 -12.12
CA MET A 180 -10.56 -11.76 -12.59
C MET A 180 -11.57 -11.68 -11.44
N ALA A 181 -11.34 -12.39 -10.33
CA ALA A 181 -12.24 -12.38 -9.18
C ALA A 181 -12.42 -10.95 -8.63
N ARG A 182 -11.33 -10.19 -8.52
CA ARG A 182 -11.35 -8.79 -8.07
C ARG A 182 -12.11 -7.89 -9.05
N HIS A 183 -11.89 -8.07 -10.35
CA HIS A 183 -12.57 -7.31 -11.40
C HIS A 183 -14.08 -7.56 -11.39
N ILE A 184 -14.51 -8.82 -11.44
CA ILE A 184 -15.93 -9.20 -11.49
C ILE A 184 -16.70 -8.71 -10.25
N THR A 185 -16.14 -8.91 -9.06
CA THR A 185 -16.74 -8.40 -7.82
C THR A 185 -16.78 -6.87 -7.82
N GLY A 186 -15.74 -6.21 -8.34
CA GLY A 186 -15.73 -4.75 -8.51
C GLY A 186 -16.83 -4.24 -9.44
N VAL A 187 -16.98 -4.85 -10.60
CA VAL A 187 -18.02 -4.48 -11.59
C VAL A 187 -19.41 -4.51 -10.99
N LEU A 188 -19.73 -5.54 -10.20
CA LEU A 188 -21.02 -5.66 -9.54
C LEU A 188 -21.24 -4.55 -8.52
N ASN A 189 -20.17 -4.07 -7.89
CA ASN A 189 -20.17 -2.98 -6.92
C ASN A 189 -19.94 -1.58 -7.56
N ASN A 190 -20.08 -1.45 -8.89
CA ASN A 190 -19.82 -0.23 -9.66
C ASN A 190 -18.41 0.34 -9.51
N LYS A 191 -17.42 -0.55 -9.32
CA LYS A 191 -15.99 -0.23 -9.22
C LYS A 191 -15.21 -0.97 -10.29
N ASN A 192 -14.01 -0.53 -10.62
CA ASN A 192 -13.13 -1.23 -11.55
C ASN A 192 -12.65 -2.59 -10.99
N PHE A 193 -12.51 -2.66 -9.68
CA PHE A 193 -12.14 -3.87 -8.93
C PHE A 193 -12.56 -3.73 -7.46
N LEU A 194 -12.63 -4.86 -6.76
CA LEU A 194 -12.79 -4.91 -5.31
C LEU A 194 -11.70 -5.82 -4.73
N ASN A 195 -11.07 -5.41 -3.63
CA ASN A 195 -10.07 -6.24 -2.98
C ASN A 195 -10.74 -7.21 -1.99
N PRO A 196 -10.21 -8.44 -1.84
CA PRO A 196 -10.72 -9.35 -0.83
C PRO A 196 -10.38 -8.84 0.58
N VAL A 197 -11.27 -9.08 1.54
CA VAL A 197 -11.07 -8.77 2.96
C VAL A 197 -10.35 -9.90 3.69
N SER A 198 -10.42 -11.12 3.18
CA SER A 198 -9.65 -12.25 3.69
C SER A 198 -9.25 -13.21 2.59
N ILE A 199 -8.19 -13.96 2.83
CA ILE A 199 -7.71 -15.03 1.96
C ILE A 199 -7.29 -16.23 2.80
N GLU A 200 -7.79 -17.40 2.42
CA GLU A 200 -7.36 -18.69 2.96
C GLU A 200 -6.77 -19.50 1.82
N GLY A 201 -5.47 -19.81 1.91
CA GLY A 201 -4.75 -20.51 0.85
C GLY A 201 -4.07 -21.78 1.31
N ASN A 202 -3.97 -22.74 0.40
CA ASN A 202 -3.15 -23.94 0.55
C ASN A 202 -2.48 -24.29 -0.80
N GLY A 203 -1.53 -25.23 -0.77
CA GLY A 203 -0.82 -25.64 -1.99
C GLY A 203 0.34 -26.58 -1.73
N GLU A 204 0.96 -27.03 -2.81
CA GLU A 204 2.10 -27.92 -2.81
C GLU A 204 3.35 -27.18 -3.26
N LEU A 205 4.42 -27.28 -2.46
CA LEU A 205 5.71 -26.67 -2.75
C LEU A 205 6.71 -27.72 -3.23
N ASN A 206 7.60 -27.31 -4.14
CA ASN A 206 8.74 -28.12 -4.51
C ASN A 206 9.87 -28.03 -3.46
N ASP A 207 10.96 -28.75 -3.70
CA ASP A 207 12.16 -28.79 -2.82
C ASP A 207 12.89 -27.43 -2.69
N GLN A 208 12.61 -26.46 -3.56
CA GLN A 208 13.13 -25.09 -3.47
C GLN A 208 12.17 -24.15 -2.72
N GLY A 209 11.00 -24.62 -2.28
CA GLY A 209 9.98 -23.83 -1.63
C GLY A 209 9.21 -22.91 -2.60
N VAL A 210 9.00 -23.37 -3.83
CA VAL A 210 8.20 -22.73 -4.89
C VAL A 210 6.90 -23.51 -5.04
N ASP A 211 5.79 -22.83 -5.15
CA ASP A 211 4.46 -23.42 -5.33
C ASP A 211 4.28 -24.00 -6.74
N LEU A 212 3.98 -25.29 -6.82
CA LEU A 212 3.68 -25.99 -8.08
C LEU A 212 2.20 -25.98 -8.41
N ASN A 213 1.36 -26.10 -7.39
CA ASN A 213 -0.06 -25.87 -7.43
C ASN A 213 -0.50 -25.19 -6.14
N ALA A 214 -1.46 -24.31 -6.27
CA ALA A 214 -2.00 -23.55 -5.17
C ALA A 214 -3.49 -23.27 -5.38
N SER A 215 -4.25 -23.23 -4.29
CA SER A 215 -5.64 -22.81 -4.27
C SER A 215 -5.88 -21.83 -3.13
N ALA A 216 -6.85 -20.95 -3.30
CA ALA A 216 -7.29 -20.07 -2.22
C ALA A 216 -8.77 -19.75 -2.32
N ILE A 217 -9.33 -19.34 -1.17
CA ILE A 217 -10.65 -18.77 -1.04
C ILE A 217 -10.49 -17.29 -0.70
N LEU A 218 -11.03 -16.44 -1.55
CA LEU A 218 -11.11 -15.00 -1.34
C LEU A 218 -12.51 -14.65 -0.84
N ILE A 219 -12.60 -13.87 0.22
CA ILE A 219 -13.87 -13.30 0.72
C ILE A 219 -13.86 -11.80 0.47
N PHE A 220 -14.95 -11.26 -0.03
CA PHE A 220 -15.12 -9.84 -0.32
C PHE A 220 -16.12 -9.18 0.64
N GLU A 221 -16.05 -7.86 0.74
CA GLU A 221 -16.86 -7.08 1.70
C GLU A 221 -18.37 -7.21 1.44
N ASP A 222 -18.77 -7.37 0.18
CA ASP A 222 -20.17 -7.56 -0.23
C ASP A 222 -20.71 -8.99 0.05
N GLY A 223 -19.89 -9.85 0.69
CA GLY A 223 -20.21 -11.25 0.95
C GLY A 223 -19.89 -12.19 -0.21
N SER A 224 -19.42 -11.69 -1.35
CA SER A 224 -18.99 -12.51 -2.48
C SER A 224 -17.77 -13.37 -2.11
N LYS A 225 -17.70 -14.56 -2.71
CA LYS A 225 -16.65 -15.55 -2.46
C LYS A 225 -16.05 -16.01 -3.78
N ALA A 226 -14.71 -16.08 -3.85
CA ALA A 226 -14.03 -16.65 -5.01
C ALA A 226 -13.12 -17.81 -4.60
N GLU A 227 -13.32 -18.96 -5.24
CA GLU A 227 -12.42 -20.11 -5.20
C GLU A 227 -11.47 -20.00 -6.39
N ILE A 228 -10.18 -19.80 -6.12
CA ILE A 228 -9.16 -19.62 -7.15
C ILE A 228 -8.13 -20.74 -7.10
N LYS A 229 -7.60 -21.09 -8.28
CA LYS A 229 -6.57 -22.13 -8.39
C LYS A 229 -5.57 -21.80 -9.49
N SER A 230 -4.30 -22.12 -9.22
CA SER A 230 -3.20 -22.09 -10.20
C SER A 230 -2.33 -23.33 -10.08
N ALA A 231 -1.89 -23.89 -11.20
CA ALA A 231 -0.98 -25.04 -11.23
C ALA A 231 -0.12 -25.08 -12.49
N THR A 232 1.15 -25.45 -12.33
CA THR A 232 2.09 -25.73 -13.42
C THR A 232 2.41 -27.22 -13.58
N ASN A 233 1.88 -28.07 -12.69
CA ASN A 233 2.06 -29.52 -12.67
C ASN A 233 0.73 -30.31 -12.78
N LEU A 234 -0.38 -29.60 -12.98
CA LEU A 234 -1.72 -30.19 -13.08
C LEU A 234 -2.52 -29.43 -14.14
N SER A 235 -3.17 -30.13 -15.05
CA SER A 235 -4.05 -29.53 -16.07
C SER A 235 -5.49 -29.50 -15.59
N SER A 236 -6.22 -28.40 -15.94
CA SER A 236 -7.68 -28.27 -15.83
C SER A 236 -8.22 -27.57 -17.07
N GLU A 237 -9.54 -27.44 -17.15
CA GLU A 237 -10.19 -26.73 -18.27
C GLU A 237 -9.88 -25.22 -18.27
N SER A 238 -9.35 -24.69 -17.18
CA SER A 238 -8.99 -23.26 -17.04
C SER A 238 -10.16 -22.33 -17.41
N GLU A 239 -11.30 -22.55 -16.78
CA GLU A 239 -12.52 -21.75 -16.98
C GLU A 239 -12.79 -20.79 -15.82
N VAL A 240 -13.70 -19.83 -16.05
CA VAL A 240 -14.25 -18.97 -14.98
C VAL A 240 -15.76 -19.19 -14.91
N ILE A 241 -16.24 -19.53 -13.72
CA ILE A 241 -17.66 -19.71 -13.40
C ILE A 241 -18.07 -18.63 -12.41
N ILE A 242 -19.14 -17.89 -12.71
CA ILE A 242 -19.66 -16.80 -11.88
C ILE A 242 -21.15 -17.06 -11.65
N SER A 243 -21.59 -17.09 -10.39
CA SER A 243 -22.99 -17.37 -10.07
C SER A 243 -23.47 -16.59 -8.85
N ASP A 244 -24.74 -16.15 -8.89
CA ASP A 244 -25.47 -15.59 -7.76
C ASP A 244 -26.44 -16.60 -7.11
N GLY A 245 -26.41 -17.86 -7.60
CA GLY A 245 -27.31 -18.94 -7.18
C GLY A 245 -28.56 -19.09 -8.05
N GLU A 246 -28.94 -18.09 -8.84
CA GLU A 246 -30.04 -18.13 -9.80
C GLU A 246 -29.55 -18.19 -11.25
N THR A 247 -28.52 -17.43 -11.55
CA THR A 247 -27.89 -17.38 -12.87
C THR A 247 -26.43 -17.76 -12.76
N THR A 248 -25.94 -18.54 -13.71
CA THR A 248 -24.53 -18.95 -13.80
C THR A 248 -23.98 -18.54 -15.16
N ILE A 249 -22.84 -17.87 -15.15
CA ILE A 249 -22.05 -17.48 -16.32
C ILE A 249 -20.81 -18.36 -16.36
N ILE A 250 -20.54 -19.00 -17.49
CA ILE A 250 -19.33 -19.80 -17.74
C ILE A 250 -18.55 -19.11 -18.85
N VAL A 251 -17.29 -18.79 -18.57
CA VAL A 251 -16.38 -18.15 -19.52
C VAL A 251 -15.33 -19.18 -19.92
N ASN A 252 -15.40 -19.63 -21.15
CA ASN A 252 -14.41 -20.53 -21.73
C ASN A 252 -13.19 -19.73 -22.21
N GLN A 253 -11.99 -20.30 -22.06
CA GLN A 253 -10.73 -19.68 -22.46
C GLN A 253 -10.55 -18.24 -21.93
N PRO A 254 -10.79 -17.98 -20.63
CA PRO A 254 -10.85 -16.63 -20.08
C PRO A 254 -9.53 -15.84 -20.19
N TRP A 255 -8.40 -16.54 -20.29
CA TRP A 255 -7.07 -15.95 -20.27
C TRP A 255 -6.49 -15.64 -21.65
N HIS A 256 -6.83 -16.47 -22.63
CA HIS A 256 -6.38 -16.33 -24.02
C HIS A 256 -7.47 -15.81 -24.96
N CYS A 257 -8.73 -15.79 -24.49
CA CYS A 257 -9.86 -15.16 -25.18
C CYS A 257 -10.00 -15.57 -26.67
N GLY A 258 -9.77 -16.84 -26.98
CA GLY A 258 -9.85 -17.33 -28.35
C GLY A 258 -8.62 -17.13 -29.24
N GLU A 259 -7.50 -16.64 -28.70
CA GLU A 259 -6.25 -16.38 -29.47
C GLU A 259 -5.79 -17.60 -30.30
N PHE A 260 -6.02 -18.81 -29.78
CA PHE A 260 -5.64 -20.06 -30.44
C PHE A 260 -6.79 -20.75 -31.21
N THR A 261 -7.96 -20.11 -31.32
CA THR A 261 -9.16 -20.60 -31.97
C THR A 261 -9.74 -19.56 -32.96
N ASP A 262 -8.91 -19.13 -33.89
CA ASP A 262 -9.26 -18.12 -34.92
C ASP A 262 -9.89 -16.84 -34.31
N ARG A 263 -9.47 -16.44 -33.12
CA ARG A 263 -9.99 -15.29 -32.37
C ARG A 263 -11.48 -15.41 -32.04
N GLN A 264 -11.95 -16.63 -31.84
CA GLN A 264 -13.33 -16.97 -31.46
C GLN A 264 -13.35 -17.49 -30.02
N SER A 265 -14.28 -16.98 -29.23
CA SER A 265 -14.55 -17.45 -27.87
C SER A 265 -16.04 -17.37 -27.58
N GLU A 266 -16.50 -18.00 -26.49
CA GLU A 266 -17.90 -18.02 -26.12
C GLU A 266 -18.11 -17.78 -24.63
N ILE A 267 -19.26 -17.18 -24.30
CA ILE A 267 -19.76 -17.03 -22.93
C ILE A 267 -21.10 -17.79 -22.88
N LYS A 268 -21.20 -18.71 -21.92
CA LYS A 268 -22.43 -19.49 -21.68
C LYS A 268 -23.14 -18.95 -20.45
N ILE A 269 -24.44 -18.73 -20.54
CA ILE A 269 -25.31 -18.28 -19.46
C ILE A 269 -26.36 -19.34 -19.22
N ILE A 270 -26.51 -19.75 -17.93
CA ILE A 270 -27.49 -20.74 -17.50
C ILE A 270 -28.38 -20.09 -16.44
N ASN A 271 -29.68 -20.02 -16.66
CA ASN A 271 -30.61 -19.47 -15.69
C ASN A 271 -31.16 -20.55 -14.72
N SER A 272 -31.95 -20.16 -13.74
CA SER A 272 -32.54 -21.05 -12.73
C SER A 272 -33.46 -22.13 -13.28
N SER A 273 -33.99 -21.94 -14.51
CA SER A 273 -34.79 -22.97 -15.20
C SER A 273 -33.94 -24.00 -15.95
N GLY A 274 -32.63 -23.83 -16.01
CA GLY A 274 -31.69 -24.64 -16.78
C GLY A 274 -31.64 -24.27 -18.26
N ALA A 275 -32.27 -23.18 -18.67
CA ALA A 275 -32.14 -22.68 -20.06
C ALA A 275 -30.76 -22.06 -20.28
N GLU A 276 -30.18 -22.42 -21.44
CA GLU A 276 -28.84 -22.00 -21.83
C GLU A 276 -28.90 -20.94 -22.93
N GLU A 277 -28.08 -19.90 -22.79
CA GLU A 277 -27.79 -18.88 -23.78
C GLU A 277 -26.29 -18.89 -24.08
N ILE A 278 -25.89 -18.94 -25.34
CA ILE A 278 -24.47 -18.85 -25.73
C ILE A 278 -24.28 -17.55 -26.50
N ILE A 279 -23.28 -16.78 -26.07
CA ILE A 279 -22.86 -15.54 -26.72
C ILE A 279 -21.49 -15.78 -27.35
N GLU A 280 -21.45 -15.76 -28.69
CA GLU A 280 -20.21 -15.86 -29.44
C GLU A 280 -19.49 -14.49 -29.44
N ILE A 281 -18.19 -14.50 -29.20
CA ILE A 281 -17.33 -13.34 -29.21
C ILE A 281 -16.24 -13.51 -30.26
N SER A 282 -16.10 -12.52 -31.12
CA SER A 282 -15.00 -12.44 -32.08
C SER A 282 -14.19 -11.18 -31.90
N SER A 283 -12.92 -11.21 -32.24
CA SER A 283 -12.04 -10.04 -32.19
C SER A 283 -11.30 -9.87 -33.51
N ASP A 284 -11.28 -8.64 -34.04
CA ASP A 284 -10.56 -8.32 -35.28
C ASP A 284 -9.03 -8.35 -35.09
N LYS A 285 -8.56 -8.14 -33.85
CA LYS A 285 -7.15 -8.14 -33.49
C LYS A 285 -6.82 -9.20 -32.43
N GLY A 286 -5.59 -9.69 -32.46
CA GLY A 286 -5.05 -10.55 -31.41
C GLY A 286 -4.98 -9.82 -30.04
N ILE A 287 -4.97 -10.60 -28.97
CA ILE A 287 -5.07 -10.11 -27.60
C ILE A 287 -3.91 -9.16 -27.23
N TYR A 288 -2.69 -9.42 -27.70
CA TYR A 288 -1.53 -8.54 -27.48
C TYR A 288 -1.58 -7.27 -28.34
N ALA A 289 -2.15 -7.34 -29.56
CA ALA A 289 -2.33 -6.15 -30.40
C ALA A 289 -3.33 -5.17 -29.77
N LEU A 290 -4.42 -5.69 -29.14
CA LEU A 290 -5.35 -4.87 -28.36
C LEU A 290 -4.67 -4.18 -27.17
N GLU A 291 -3.74 -4.86 -26.51
CA GLU A 291 -2.96 -4.30 -25.41
C GLU A 291 -2.02 -3.19 -25.87
N ILE A 292 -1.32 -3.40 -26.97
CA ILE A 292 -0.43 -2.40 -27.58
C ILE A 292 -1.22 -1.16 -28.01
N ASP A 293 -2.38 -1.34 -28.64
CA ASP A 293 -3.25 -0.22 -29.07
C ASP A 293 -3.75 0.58 -27.86
N HIS A 294 -4.16 -0.13 -26.78
CA HIS A 294 -4.61 0.52 -25.55
C HIS A 294 -3.47 1.29 -24.86
N PHE A 295 -2.27 0.72 -24.79
CA PHE A 295 -1.08 1.41 -24.29
C PHE A 295 -0.78 2.66 -25.14
N THR A 296 -0.82 2.51 -26.46
CA THR A 296 -0.57 3.62 -27.42
C THR A 296 -1.57 4.76 -27.22
N GLN A 297 -2.84 4.44 -26.98
CA GLN A 297 -3.86 5.45 -26.69
C GLN A 297 -3.53 6.23 -25.41
N ASN A 298 -3.17 5.54 -24.33
CA ASN A 298 -2.80 6.18 -23.06
C ASN A 298 -1.53 7.04 -23.20
N PHE A 299 -0.52 6.54 -23.92
CA PHE A 299 0.70 7.30 -24.21
C PHE A 299 0.42 8.60 -24.98
N ASN A 300 -0.37 8.53 -26.05
CA ASN A 300 -0.74 9.69 -26.85
C ASN A 300 -1.55 10.73 -26.06
N ASN A 301 -2.38 10.27 -25.12
CA ASN A 301 -3.16 11.11 -24.22
C ASN A 301 -2.33 11.67 -23.05
N LYS A 302 -1.04 11.30 -22.94
CA LYS A 302 -0.13 11.66 -21.84
C LYS A 302 -0.63 11.21 -20.47
N ASN A 303 -1.36 10.11 -20.43
CA ASN A 303 -1.76 9.47 -19.18
C ASN A 303 -0.55 8.81 -18.52
N ILE A 304 -0.47 8.84 -17.20
CA ILE A 304 0.58 8.14 -16.43
C ILE A 304 0.15 6.71 -16.08
N GLU A 305 -1.14 6.42 -16.17
CA GLU A 305 -1.76 5.11 -15.95
C GLU A 305 -2.96 4.89 -16.88
N SER A 306 -3.40 3.66 -17.03
CA SER A 306 -4.61 3.29 -17.76
C SER A 306 -5.84 3.37 -16.86
N HIS A 307 -6.97 3.87 -17.36
CA HIS A 307 -8.23 3.80 -16.62
C HIS A 307 -8.79 2.38 -16.49
N THR A 308 -8.47 1.49 -17.43
CA THR A 308 -8.89 0.07 -17.40
C THR A 308 -7.99 -0.78 -16.53
N LEU A 309 -6.71 -0.43 -16.45
CA LEU A 309 -5.65 -1.09 -15.68
C LEU A 309 -4.94 -0.04 -14.82
N PRO A 310 -5.65 0.55 -13.83
CA PRO A 310 -5.06 1.60 -13.01
C PRO A 310 -3.98 1.03 -12.09
N HIS A 311 -3.05 1.87 -11.67
CA HIS A 311 -1.97 1.52 -10.75
C HIS A 311 -2.46 0.83 -9.48
N ASN A 312 -3.61 1.27 -8.96
CA ASN A 312 -4.22 0.70 -7.77
C ASN A 312 -4.72 -0.73 -7.98
N ASP A 313 -5.13 -1.08 -9.20
CA ASP A 313 -5.51 -2.47 -9.53
C ASP A 313 -4.30 -3.38 -9.50
N SER A 314 -3.19 -3.00 -10.14
CA SER A 314 -1.92 -3.75 -10.10
C SER A 314 -1.42 -3.91 -8.66
N HIS A 315 -1.43 -2.84 -7.86
CA HIS A 315 -1.03 -2.90 -6.46
C HIS A 315 -1.93 -3.82 -5.64
N GLY A 316 -3.26 -3.70 -5.76
CA GLY A 316 -4.21 -4.56 -5.05
C GLY A 316 -4.09 -6.04 -5.47
N ASN A 317 -3.79 -6.30 -6.75
CA ASN A 317 -3.50 -7.65 -7.24
C ASN A 317 -2.27 -8.23 -6.54
N MET A 318 -1.18 -7.48 -6.47
CA MET A 318 0.06 -7.90 -5.79
C MET A 318 -0.14 -8.12 -4.28
N ILE A 319 -0.89 -7.25 -3.57
CA ILE A 319 -1.24 -7.47 -2.15
C ILE A 319 -1.96 -8.81 -1.96
N THR A 320 -2.89 -9.13 -2.86
CA THR A 320 -3.64 -10.39 -2.79
C THR A 320 -2.72 -11.58 -3.04
N LEU A 321 -1.83 -11.50 -4.05
CA LEU A 321 -0.82 -12.52 -4.30
C LEU A 321 0.16 -12.71 -3.14
N ASP A 322 0.63 -11.62 -2.52
CA ASP A 322 1.49 -11.67 -1.33
C ASP A 322 0.80 -12.36 -0.16
N SER A 323 -0.50 -12.10 0.03
CA SER A 323 -1.29 -12.73 1.07
C SER A 323 -1.47 -14.23 0.80
N TRP A 324 -1.70 -14.62 -0.45
CA TRP A 324 -1.77 -16.02 -0.87
C TRP A 324 -0.43 -16.74 -0.67
N ARG A 325 0.68 -16.16 -1.16
CA ARG A 325 2.04 -16.70 -0.95
C ARG A 325 2.38 -16.85 0.53
N ARG A 326 1.99 -15.87 1.36
CA ARG A 326 2.22 -15.88 2.81
C ARG A 326 1.49 -17.03 3.50
N ALA A 327 0.26 -17.36 3.08
CA ALA A 327 -0.49 -18.51 3.59
C ALA A 327 0.26 -19.84 3.34
N LEU A 328 0.99 -19.94 2.23
CA LEU A 328 1.81 -21.10 1.87
C LEU A 328 3.27 -20.99 2.36
N LYS A 329 3.67 -19.88 2.99
CA LYS A 329 5.07 -19.59 3.39
C LYS A 329 6.06 -19.55 2.21
N VAL A 330 5.61 -19.16 1.03
CA VAL A 330 6.47 -18.91 -0.14
C VAL A 330 7.13 -17.54 0.02
N VAL A 331 8.46 -17.51 0.11
CA VAL A 331 9.26 -16.28 0.33
C VAL A 331 10.39 -16.23 -0.70
N TYR A 332 10.48 -15.15 -1.46
CA TYR A 332 11.58 -14.90 -2.42
C TYR A 332 12.68 -14.04 -1.79
N GLU A 333 13.82 -13.90 -2.49
CA GLU A 333 14.94 -13.05 -2.04
C GLU A 333 14.51 -11.57 -1.97
N GLU A 334 13.66 -11.13 -2.88
CA GLU A 334 13.11 -9.78 -2.99
C GLU A 334 12.18 -9.43 -1.82
N ASP A 335 11.67 -10.43 -1.10
CA ASP A 335 10.91 -10.23 0.15
C ASP A 335 11.84 -9.93 1.34
N ARG A 336 13.17 -10.09 1.19
CA ARG A 336 14.17 -9.90 2.24
C ARG A 336 14.89 -8.56 2.08
N GLY A 337 14.66 -7.64 3.01
CA GLY A 337 15.18 -6.27 2.98
C GLY A 337 16.69 -6.14 2.82
N GLU A 338 17.42 -7.07 3.42
CA GLU A 338 18.89 -7.10 3.42
C GLU A 338 19.53 -7.23 2.02
N LYS A 339 18.75 -7.69 1.03
CA LYS A 339 19.25 -8.00 -0.31
C LYS A 339 18.83 -7.01 -1.39
N ARG A 340 18.11 -5.97 -1.06
CA ARG A 340 17.80 -4.91 -2.00
C ARG A 340 19.05 -4.17 -2.43
N LYS A 341 19.42 -4.32 -3.70
CA LYS A 341 20.59 -3.66 -4.29
C LYS A 341 20.37 -2.20 -4.69
N THR A 342 19.13 -1.71 -4.67
CA THR A 342 18.83 -0.37 -5.19
C THR A 342 17.86 0.34 -4.26
N PRO A 343 18.15 1.57 -3.81
CA PRO A 343 17.16 2.40 -3.15
C PRO A 343 15.97 2.58 -4.10
N ILE A 344 14.78 2.31 -3.59
CA ILE A 344 13.54 2.43 -4.35
C ILE A 344 13.37 3.84 -4.90
N ILE A 345 13.85 4.84 -4.16
CA ILE A 345 13.72 6.24 -4.50
C ILE A 345 15.12 6.86 -4.51
N SER A 346 15.46 7.51 -5.63
CA SER A 346 16.72 8.26 -5.75
C SER A 346 16.76 9.42 -4.75
N ASN A 347 17.88 9.60 -4.06
CA ASN A 347 18.11 10.79 -3.22
C ASN A 347 18.17 12.09 -4.05
N ASP A 348 18.23 11.99 -5.37
CA ASP A 348 18.36 13.11 -6.30
C ASP A 348 17.02 13.83 -6.58
N LEU A 349 15.88 13.29 -6.09
CA LEU A 349 14.59 13.96 -6.26
C LEU A 349 14.41 15.06 -5.22
N PRO A 350 13.97 16.27 -5.62
CA PRO A 350 13.75 17.37 -4.70
C PRO A 350 12.69 16.98 -3.66
N ARG A 351 12.95 17.35 -2.38
CA ARG A 351 12.03 17.16 -1.27
C ARG A 351 10.91 18.20 -1.35
N GLU A 352 9.66 17.76 -1.26
CA GLU A 352 8.50 18.64 -1.14
C GLU A 352 8.49 19.34 0.23
N LYS A 353 7.70 20.40 0.38
CA LYS A 353 7.58 21.14 1.64
C LYS A 353 6.23 20.86 2.26
N LEU A 354 6.22 20.46 3.53
CA LEU A 354 5.04 20.43 4.38
C LEU A 354 5.06 21.60 5.37
N PRO A 355 3.90 22.06 5.86
CA PRO A 355 3.85 22.96 7.00
C PRO A 355 4.55 22.37 8.21
N THR A 356 5.30 23.22 8.93
CA THR A 356 6.05 22.83 10.12
C THR A 356 5.69 23.68 11.33
N LEU A 357 5.93 23.16 12.52
CA LEU A 357 5.93 23.90 13.78
C LEU A 357 7.19 23.55 14.58
N ARG A 358 7.59 24.48 15.45
CA ARG A 358 8.62 24.23 16.47
C ARG A 358 7.99 23.92 17.81
N ILE A 359 8.60 23.03 18.56
CA ILE A 359 8.26 22.79 19.95
C ILE A 359 9.44 23.17 20.84
N PRO A 360 9.19 23.67 22.08
CA PRO A 360 10.27 24.03 23.00
C PRO A 360 11.19 22.84 23.27
N GLY A 361 12.50 23.08 23.25
CA GLY A 361 13.53 22.09 23.55
C GLY A 361 14.04 21.31 22.35
N ILE A 362 13.39 21.33 21.19
CA ILE A 362 13.87 20.67 19.96
C ILE A 362 14.32 21.73 18.94
N ASN A 363 15.57 21.62 18.50
CA ASN A 363 16.15 22.56 17.52
C ASN A 363 15.98 22.09 16.08
N LYS A 364 14.80 21.53 15.75
CA LYS A 364 14.40 21.10 14.40
C LYS A 364 12.99 21.62 14.14
N ASP A 365 12.66 21.91 12.88
CA ASP A 365 11.30 22.17 12.45
C ASP A 365 10.55 20.83 12.27
N LEU A 366 9.43 20.63 12.94
CA LEU A 366 8.64 19.40 12.92
C LEU A 366 7.55 19.49 11.85
N SER A 367 7.44 18.51 10.95
CA SER A 367 6.27 18.39 10.07
C SER A 367 4.99 18.27 10.90
N ARG A 368 3.92 18.96 10.44
CA ARG A 368 2.63 18.98 11.16
C ARG A 368 1.96 17.60 11.27
N VAL A 369 2.38 16.63 10.47
CA VAL A 369 1.91 15.25 10.47
C VAL A 369 3.05 14.34 10.86
N VAL A 370 2.76 13.31 11.65
CA VAL A 370 3.71 12.34 12.20
C VAL A 370 3.45 10.96 11.59
N PHE A 371 4.50 10.29 11.16
CA PHE A 371 4.40 8.93 10.64
C PHE A 371 4.48 7.88 11.75
N GLY A 372 3.42 7.09 11.96
CA GLY A 372 3.41 5.97 12.89
C GLY A 372 4.06 4.72 12.30
N CYS A 373 5.04 4.16 13.00
CA CYS A 373 5.85 3.02 12.53
C CYS A 373 5.33 1.67 12.99
N ASP A 374 4.04 1.52 13.29
CA ASP A 374 3.44 0.27 13.79
C ASP A 374 2.82 -0.63 12.69
N ASN A 375 2.65 -0.11 11.47
CA ASN A 375 1.97 -0.81 10.38
C ASN A 375 2.89 -1.39 9.30
N GLN A 376 4.21 -1.34 9.46
CA GLN A 376 5.14 -1.86 8.47
C GLN A 376 5.34 -3.36 8.64
N SER A 377 5.11 -4.11 7.57
CA SER A 377 5.17 -5.58 7.58
C SER A 377 6.59 -6.12 7.60
N ASP A 378 7.52 -5.42 6.98
CA ASP A 378 8.92 -5.82 6.83
C ASP A 378 9.81 -4.60 6.50
N THR A 379 11.11 -4.81 6.45
CA THR A 379 12.11 -3.76 6.15
C THR A 379 11.87 -3.09 4.80
N ASN A 380 11.45 -3.83 3.80
CA ASN A 380 11.24 -3.30 2.45
C ASN A 380 10.04 -2.36 2.41
N HIS A 381 8.93 -2.80 3.01
CA HIS A 381 7.74 -1.98 3.17
C HIS A 381 8.08 -0.70 3.97
N ALA A 382 8.76 -0.86 5.11
CA ALA A 382 9.16 0.26 5.93
C ALA A 382 10.00 1.30 5.16
N PHE A 383 11.05 0.86 4.47
CA PHE A 383 11.93 1.75 3.72
C PHE A 383 11.20 2.50 2.60
N ALA A 384 10.32 1.81 1.87
CA ALA A 384 9.52 2.44 0.82
C ALA A 384 8.61 3.54 1.40
N MET A 385 7.90 3.23 2.49
CA MET A 385 6.99 4.15 3.15
C MET A 385 7.72 5.34 3.78
N PHE A 386 8.86 5.11 4.45
CA PHE A 386 9.64 6.16 5.09
C PHE A 386 10.30 7.09 4.06
N ASP A 387 10.88 6.54 2.98
CA ASP A 387 11.39 7.32 1.85
C ASP A 387 10.30 8.19 1.23
N HIS A 388 9.11 7.63 1.01
CA HIS A 388 7.99 8.37 0.44
C HIS A 388 7.55 9.53 1.35
N PHE A 389 7.30 9.27 2.63
CA PHE A 389 6.90 10.30 3.60
C PHE A 389 7.97 11.41 3.73
N PHE A 390 9.25 11.04 3.82
CA PHE A 390 10.35 12.00 3.91
C PHE A 390 10.43 12.89 2.67
N LYS A 391 10.31 12.33 1.47
CA LYS A 391 10.32 13.10 0.21
C LYS A 391 9.11 14.00 0.05
N LYS A 392 7.96 13.61 0.58
CA LYS A 392 6.78 14.48 0.69
C LYS A 392 6.94 15.61 1.72
N GLY A 393 8.07 15.70 2.40
CA GLY A 393 8.41 16.77 3.35
C GLY A 393 8.25 16.38 4.82
N GLY A 394 7.77 15.17 5.12
CA GLY A 394 7.65 14.67 6.49
C GLY A 394 9.01 14.39 7.14
N ASN A 395 9.15 14.68 8.43
CA ASN A 395 10.38 14.42 9.18
C ASN A 395 10.16 14.00 10.63
N VAL A 396 8.94 13.70 11.03
CA VAL A 396 8.63 13.22 12.38
C VAL A 396 8.10 11.79 12.31
N PHE A 397 8.75 10.87 13.02
CA PHE A 397 8.42 9.45 13.07
C PHE A 397 8.14 9.02 14.50
N ASP A 398 7.06 8.26 14.68
CA ASP A 398 6.61 7.71 15.95
C ASP A 398 6.87 6.21 16.01
N THR A 399 7.61 5.77 17.00
CA THR A 399 7.85 4.35 17.28
C THR A 399 7.62 4.02 18.76
N ALA A 400 7.66 2.75 19.13
CA ALA A 400 7.59 2.31 20.51
C ALA A 400 8.34 1.00 20.72
N TYR A 401 8.87 0.83 21.92
CA TYR A 401 9.58 -0.37 22.36
C TYR A 401 8.87 -1.69 22.00
N ILE A 402 7.52 -1.68 22.08
CA ILE A 402 6.67 -2.87 21.84
C ILE A 402 6.17 -3.01 20.39
N TYR A 403 6.33 -1.99 19.53
CA TYR A 403 5.75 -2.05 18.18
C TYR A 403 6.40 -3.16 17.35
N ASN A 404 5.57 -4.06 16.81
CA ASN A 404 6.00 -5.22 16.03
C ASN A 404 7.08 -6.06 16.75
N ASP A 405 6.95 -6.24 18.08
CA ASP A 405 7.94 -6.94 18.90
C ASP A 405 9.36 -6.31 18.82
N GLY A 406 9.44 -4.98 18.74
CA GLY A 406 10.67 -4.21 18.62
C GLY A 406 11.22 -4.05 17.21
N LYS A 407 10.61 -4.68 16.21
CA LYS A 407 11.06 -4.57 14.81
C LYS A 407 10.87 -3.19 14.23
N SER A 408 9.87 -2.42 14.69
CA SER A 408 9.66 -1.04 14.23
C SER A 408 10.85 -0.15 14.54
N ASP A 409 11.45 -0.27 15.73
CA ASP A 409 12.70 0.42 16.09
C ASP A 409 13.85 0.04 15.16
N TYR A 410 14.00 -1.25 14.87
CA TYR A 410 15.02 -1.75 13.96
C TYR A 410 14.82 -1.24 12.52
N TYR A 411 13.58 -1.25 12.01
CA TYR A 411 13.30 -0.75 10.66
C TYR A 411 13.62 0.74 10.54
N LEU A 412 13.18 1.54 11.51
CA LEU A 412 13.43 2.97 11.50
C LEU A 412 14.93 3.28 11.62
N GLY A 413 15.61 2.63 12.56
CA GLY A 413 17.06 2.82 12.76
C GLY A 413 17.89 2.44 11.54
N SER A 414 17.61 1.27 10.96
CA SER A 414 18.30 0.81 9.75
C SER A 414 18.05 1.75 8.55
N TRP A 415 16.83 2.30 8.44
CA TRP A 415 16.52 3.31 7.42
C TRP A 415 17.31 4.60 7.65
N LEU A 416 17.31 5.13 8.87
CA LEU A 416 18.05 6.35 9.25
C LEU A 416 19.55 6.22 8.95
N GLU A 417 20.16 5.10 9.35
CA GLU A 417 21.57 4.81 9.10
C GLU A 417 21.86 4.73 7.60
N SER A 418 21.08 3.94 6.86
CA SER A 418 21.28 3.72 5.43
C SER A 418 21.11 4.98 4.56
N ARG A 419 20.39 5.99 5.06
CA ARG A 419 20.15 7.28 4.38
C ARG A 419 20.97 8.43 4.96
N GLY A 420 21.62 8.24 6.11
CA GLY A 420 22.36 9.29 6.81
C GLY A 420 21.46 10.41 7.34
N LEU A 421 20.22 10.13 7.76
CA LEU A 421 19.19 11.14 8.02
C LEU A 421 18.95 11.44 9.49
N ARG A 422 19.70 10.85 10.42
CA ARG A 422 19.41 10.99 11.87
C ARG A 422 19.25 12.44 12.32
N GLU A 423 20.08 13.35 11.81
CA GLU A 423 20.05 14.76 12.21
C GLU A 423 18.89 15.55 11.59
N GLU A 424 18.30 15.06 10.49
CA GLU A 424 17.15 15.71 9.84
C GLU A 424 15.81 15.24 10.42
N ILE A 425 15.80 14.07 11.04
CA ILE A 425 14.59 13.40 11.51
C ILE A 425 14.38 13.65 13.01
N VAL A 426 13.12 13.88 13.38
CA VAL A 426 12.65 13.87 14.77
C VAL A 426 12.04 12.51 15.06
N VAL A 427 12.57 11.83 16.06
CA VAL A 427 12.07 10.52 16.50
C VAL A 427 11.34 10.67 17.82
N LEU A 428 10.06 10.29 17.85
CA LEU A 428 9.27 10.09 19.05
C LEU A 428 9.27 8.59 19.39
N GLY A 429 9.92 8.22 20.49
CA GLY A 429 9.91 6.86 21.01
C GLY A 429 9.03 6.73 22.24
N LYS A 430 8.54 5.51 22.50
CA LYS A 430 7.72 5.22 23.68
C LYS A 430 8.20 3.95 24.39
N GLY A 431 8.20 3.96 25.72
CA GLY A 431 8.45 2.79 26.56
C GLY A 431 7.54 2.76 27.79
N ALA A 432 7.79 1.88 28.74
CA ALA A 432 6.96 1.68 29.92
C ALA A 432 5.49 1.37 29.57
N HIS A 433 5.28 0.36 28.74
CA HIS A 433 3.95 -0.19 28.45
C HIS A 433 3.59 -1.27 29.48
N THR A 434 2.31 -1.46 29.76
CA THR A 434 1.79 -2.54 30.62
C THR A 434 2.30 -3.92 30.16
N PRO A 435 2.81 -4.80 31.06
CA PRO A 435 2.84 -4.66 32.53
C PRO A 435 4.06 -3.88 33.09
N ASP A 436 4.98 -3.46 32.25
CA ASP A 436 6.28 -2.84 32.63
C ASP A 436 6.21 -1.31 32.79
N CYS A 437 5.07 -0.77 33.23
CA CYS A 437 4.92 0.65 33.59
C CYS A 437 5.58 0.93 34.97
N LEU A 438 6.90 0.76 35.05
CA LEU A 438 7.69 0.86 36.25
C LEU A 438 8.88 1.78 35.99
N PRO A 439 9.23 2.72 36.93
CA PRO A 439 10.36 3.63 36.73
C PRO A 439 11.67 2.92 36.40
N GLU A 440 11.97 1.81 37.08
CA GLU A 440 13.17 1.00 36.88
C GLU A 440 13.21 0.27 35.49
N LYS A 441 12.11 0.23 34.78
CA LYS A 441 12.04 -0.36 33.42
C LYS A 441 12.25 0.68 32.31
N ILE A 442 12.11 1.98 32.60
CA ILE A 442 12.17 3.03 31.58
C ILE A 442 13.54 3.04 30.90
N ARG A 443 14.60 3.16 31.69
CA ARG A 443 15.98 3.23 31.18
C ARG A 443 16.39 1.98 30.38
N PRO A 444 16.25 0.75 30.91
CA PRO A 444 16.61 -0.44 30.14
C PRO A 444 15.88 -0.55 28.79
N GLN A 445 14.58 -0.20 28.75
CA GLN A 445 13.82 -0.20 27.51
C GLN A 445 14.27 0.89 26.53
N LEU A 446 14.61 2.10 27.03
CA LEU A 446 15.17 3.15 26.20
C LEU A 446 16.53 2.75 25.63
N GLU A 447 17.43 2.21 26.43
CA GLU A 447 18.76 1.78 25.99
C GLU A 447 18.67 0.66 24.94
N GLU A 448 17.71 -0.27 25.09
CA GLU A 448 17.44 -1.29 24.10
C GLU A 448 16.86 -0.68 22.80
N THR A 449 15.92 0.26 22.87
CA THR A 449 15.41 1.01 21.71
C THR A 449 16.54 1.74 20.99
N LEU A 450 17.42 2.45 21.71
CA LEU A 450 18.58 3.14 21.13
C LEU A 450 19.54 2.16 20.43
N SER A 451 19.75 0.99 21.04
CA SER A 451 20.55 -0.08 20.44
C SER A 451 19.93 -0.64 19.15
N ARG A 452 18.61 -0.95 19.17
CA ARG A 452 17.87 -1.43 17.99
C ARG A 452 17.92 -0.42 16.84
N MET A 453 17.87 0.87 17.17
CA MET A 453 17.90 1.97 16.20
C MET A 453 19.30 2.41 15.79
N SER A 454 20.36 1.87 16.38
CA SER A 454 21.75 2.33 16.16
C SER A 454 21.92 3.84 16.33
N THR A 455 21.26 4.44 17.35
CA THR A 455 21.33 5.86 17.67
C THR A 455 21.68 6.09 19.14
N SER A 456 22.23 7.26 19.46
CA SER A 456 22.61 7.61 20.83
C SER A 456 21.52 8.38 21.58
N TYR A 457 20.47 8.85 20.90
CA TYR A 457 19.42 9.66 21.53
C TYR A 457 18.09 9.57 20.80
N LEU A 458 17.00 9.93 21.50
CA LEU A 458 15.69 10.25 20.92
C LEU A 458 15.39 11.74 21.08
N ASP A 459 14.72 12.34 20.10
CA ASP A 459 14.27 13.74 20.19
C ASP A 459 13.12 13.88 21.19
N ILE A 460 12.17 12.95 21.17
CA ILE A 460 11.01 12.92 22.07
C ILE A 460 10.88 11.51 22.67
N TYR A 461 10.66 11.42 23.98
CA TYR A 461 10.34 10.17 24.64
C TYR A 461 9.07 10.28 25.46
N CYS A 462 8.11 9.34 25.27
CA CYS A 462 6.87 9.30 26.04
C CYS A 462 6.73 8.02 26.84
N LEU A 463 6.28 8.15 28.10
CA LEU A 463 5.76 7.01 28.84
C LEU A 463 4.51 6.48 28.14
N HIS A 464 4.52 5.21 27.73
CA HIS A 464 3.46 4.64 26.86
C HIS A 464 2.13 4.41 27.60
N ARG A 465 2.20 4.16 28.91
CA ARG A 465 1.07 4.00 29.83
C ARG A 465 1.39 4.61 31.17
N ASP A 466 0.36 4.83 31.98
CA ASP A 466 0.48 5.21 33.40
C ASP A 466 0.42 3.98 34.32
N ASN A 467 0.99 4.11 35.49
CA ASN A 467 0.77 3.22 36.63
C ASN A 467 0.34 4.07 37.82
N GLU A 468 -0.95 4.24 37.99
CA GLU A 468 -1.54 5.09 39.02
C GLU A 468 -1.25 4.61 40.47
N ALA A 469 -0.76 3.36 40.64
CA ALA A 469 -0.35 2.85 41.94
C ALA A 469 1.00 3.38 42.41
N LEU A 470 1.78 4.01 41.51
CA LEU A 470 3.10 4.57 41.79
C LEU A 470 3.07 6.10 41.82
N PRO A 471 3.92 6.74 42.65
CA PRO A 471 4.04 8.19 42.70
C PRO A 471 4.67 8.73 41.42
N VAL A 472 4.21 9.91 40.96
CA VAL A 472 4.68 10.54 39.72
C VAL A 472 6.15 10.98 39.80
N GLU A 473 6.62 11.24 40.98
CA GLU A 473 7.97 11.71 41.30
C GLU A 473 9.04 10.80 40.70
N SER A 474 8.89 9.49 40.89
CA SER A 474 9.87 8.51 40.42
C SER A 474 9.95 8.43 38.89
N PHE A 475 8.82 8.65 38.18
CA PHE A 475 8.81 8.74 36.71
C PHE A 475 9.50 10.03 36.23
N ILE A 476 9.16 11.17 36.84
CA ILE A 476 9.75 12.48 36.49
C ILE A 476 11.23 12.52 36.76
N ASP A 477 11.67 11.94 37.89
CA ASP A 477 13.06 11.92 38.26
C ASP A 477 13.91 11.12 37.28
N GLU A 478 13.48 9.93 36.89
CA GLU A 478 14.17 9.08 35.90
C GLU A 478 14.22 9.73 34.50
N LEU A 479 13.12 10.34 34.05
CA LEU A 479 13.08 11.03 32.76
C LEU A 479 14.04 12.23 32.72
N ASN A 480 14.10 13.02 33.80
CA ASN A 480 15.06 14.14 33.89
C ASN A 480 16.51 13.66 33.93
N ASP A 481 16.81 12.56 34.64
CA ASP A 481 18.14 11.98 34.65
C ASP A 481 18.59 11.49 33.26
N MET A 482 17.71 10.84 32.52
CA MET A 482 17.98 10.43 31.11
C MET A 482 18.18 11.63 30.19
N ARG A 483 17.40 12.71 30.36
CA ARG A 483 17.59 13.96 29.61
C ARG A 483 18.94 14.60 29.92
N ASP A 484 19.31 14.69 31.19
CA ASP A 484 20.56 15.31 31.61
C ASP A 484 21.79 14.51 31.12
N GLN A 485 21.62 13.21 30.86
CA GLN A 485 22.63 12.36 30.21
C GLN A 485 22.60 12.46 28.68
N GLY A 486 21.66 13.20 28.09
CA GLY A 486 21.54 13.36 26.63
C GLY A 486 20.95 12.17 25.89
N LEU A 487 20.30 11.22 26.57
CA LEU A 487 19.64 10.09 25.96
C LEU A 487 18.29 10.47 25.31
N ILE A 488 17.63 11.51 25.83
CA ILE A 488 16.39 12.09 25.33
C ILE A 488 16.48 13.62 25.38
N THR A 489 15.81 14.31 24.44
CA THR A 489 15.83 15.78 24.42
C THR A 489 14.64 16.37 25.17
N VAL A 490 13.42 15.97 24.83
CA VAL A 490 12.20 16.32 25.57
C VAL A 490 11.40 15.05 25.86
N PHE A 491 10.51 15.14 26.83
CA PHE A 491 9.72 13.99 27.20
C PHE A 491 8.28 14.36 27.58
N GLY A 492 7.43 13.35 27.59
CA GLY A 492 6.01 13.47 27.89
C GLY A 492 5.37 12.14 28.25
N ALA A 493 4.06 12.10 28.11
CA ALA A 493 3.26 10.96 28.50
C ALA A 493 2.28 10.58 27.39
N SER A 494 1.96 9.29 27.30
CA SER A 494 0.92 8.74 26.43
C SER A 494 -0.11 8.00 27.29
N ASN A 495 -1.39 8.26 27.02
CA ASN A 495 -2.50 7.64 27.75
C ASN A 495 -2.52 7.97 29.27
N TRP A 496 -2.22 9.21 29.60
CA TRP A 496 -2.31 9.72 30.97
C TRP A 496 -3.58 10.55 31.16
N SER A 497 -4.22 10.42 32.34
CA SER A 497 -5.34 11.28 32.71
C SER A 497 -4.86 12.71 32.98
N LEU A 498 -5.74 13.70 32.80
CA LEU A 498 -5.43 15.10 33.08
C LEU A 498 -4.94 15.31 34.51
N LYS A 499 -5.55 14.60 35.48
CA LYS A 499 -5.17 14.66 36.88
C LYS A 499 -3.71 14.25 37.08
N ARG A 500 -3.34 13.10 36.54
CA ARG A 500 -1.98 12.55 36.67
C ARG A 500 -0.95 13.41 35.93
N PHE A 501 -1.30 13.90 34.75
CA PHE A 501 -0.43 14.80 33.98
C PHE A 501 -0.15 16.10 34.72
N LYS A 502 -1.18 16.71 35.34
CA LYS A 502 -1.01 17.90 36.22
C LYS A 502 -0.17 17.61 37.46
N GLU A 503 -0.40 16.47 38.13
CA GLU A 503 0.36 16.05 39.32
C GLU A 503 1.85 15.94 38.99
N ALA A 504 2.22 15.28 37.89
CA ALA A 504 3.59 15.14 37.42
C ALA A 504 4.24 16.50 37.11
N ASN A 505 3.51 17.38 36.40
CA ASN A 505 4.03 18.70 36.06
C ASN A 505 4.17 19.60 37.27
N ASN A 506 3.26 19.56 38.24
CA ASN A 506 3.36 20.31 39.49
C ASN A 506 4.55 19.85 40.30
N TYR A 507 4.79 18.54 40.41
CA TYR A 507 5.97 18.01 41.05
C TYR A 507 7.26 18.53 40.39
N ALA A 508 7.39 18.33 39.07
CA ALA A 508 8.56 18.76 38.32
C ALA A 508 8.90 20.24 38.57
N LEU A 509 7.90 21.11 38.45
CA LEU A 509 8.06 22.54 38.67
C LEU A 509 8.45 22.86 40.11
N SER A 510 7.89 22.15 41.09
CA SER A 510 8.17 22.38 42.52
C SER A 510 9.64 22.07 42.91
N VAL A 511 10.28 21.17 42.16
CA VAL A 511 11.70 20.77 42.40
C VAL A 511 12.65 21.30 41.32
N GLY A 512 12.20 22.21 40.45
CA GLY A 512 13.02 22.85 39.42
C GLY A 512 13.46 21.91 38.29
N LYS A 513 12.69 20.86 38.03
CA LYS A 513 12.89 19.88 36.94
C LYS A 513 12.04 20.21 35.73
N GLN A 514 12.38 19.62 34.57
CA GLN A 514 11.56 19.74 33.34
C GLN A 514 10.24 18.98 33.54
N PRO A 515 9.11 19.64 33.31
CA PRO A 515 7.81 18.97 33.27
C PRO A 515 7.57 18.22 31.95
N PHE A 516 6.48 17.48 31.85
CA PHE A 516 5.98 17.00 30.59
C PHE A 516 5.61 18.16 29.66
N THR A 517 6.18 18.17 28.45
CA THR A 517 5.92 19.18 27.42
C THR A 517 5.16 18.59 26.23
N VAL A 518 5.02 17.27 26.21
CA VAL A 518 4.41 16.49 25.14
C VAL A 518 3.35 15.55 25.71
N LEU A 519 2.21 15.44 25.00
CA LEU A 519 1.15 14.49 25.29
C LEU A 519 0.83 13.66 24.04
N SER A 520 0.74 12.33 24.19
CA SER A 520 0.34 11.41 23.11
C SER A 520 -0.89 10.58 23.51
N ASN A 521 -1.99 11.24 23.83
CA ASN A 521 -3.29 10.62 24.06
C ASN A 521 -4.09 10.51 22.75
N ASN A 522 -5.19 9.75 22.77
CA ASN A 522 -6.15 9.79 21.66
C ASN A 522 -6.77 11.20 21.54
N PHE A 523 -6.82 11.70 20.32
CA PHE A 523 -7.61 12.87 19.94
C PHE A 523 -7.98 12.80 18.46
N SER A 524 -9.26 12.86 18.18
CA SER A 524 -9.84 12.84 16.82
C SER A 524 -11.18 13.58 16.82
N LEU A 525 -11.71 13.88 15.64
CA LEU A 525 -13.03 14.48 15.52
C LEU A 525 -14.14 13.59 16.12
N ALA A 526 -14.05 12.26 15.94
CA ALA A 526 -14.91 11.34 16.67
C ALA A 526 -14.33 11.07 18.07
N HIS A 527 -15.13 11.27 19.11
CA HIS A 527 -14.71 11.05 20.49
C HIS A 527 -14.68 9.55 20.82
N MET A 528 -13.61 9.10 21.48
CA MET A 528 -13.44 7.71 21.90
C MET A 528 -14.39 7.41 23.08
N ASN A 529 -15.49 6.69 22.83
CA ASN A 529 -16.49 6.33 23.85
C ASN A 529 -16.05 5.14 24.70
N ASN A 530 -15.35 4.19 24.09
CA ASN A 530 -14.72 3.06 24.76
C ASN A 530 -13.24 3.01 24.36
N PRO A 531 -12.33 2.65 25.27
CA PRO A 531 -10.93 2.60 24.93
C PRO A 531 -10.65 1.58 23.82
N VAL A 532 -9.82 1.94 22.84
CA VAL A 532 -9.37 1.01 21.79
C VAL A 532 -8.71 -0.20 22.43
N TRP A 533 -7.79 0.05 23.35
CA TRP A 533 -7.15 -0.96 24.20
C TRP A 533 -7.28 -0.59 25.68
N PRO A 534 -7.24 -1.56 26.61
CA PRO A 534 -7.26 -1.27 28.05
C PRO A 534 -6.18 -0.25 28.45
N GLY A 535 -6.54 0.73 29.27
CA GLY A 535 -5.64 1.79 29.74
C GLY A 535 -5.36 2.89 28.71
N CYS A 536 -6.12 3.00 27.62
CA CYS A 536 -6.08 4.13 26.72
C CYS A 536 -6.92 5.29 27.21
N TYR A 537 -6.38 6.51 27.08
CA TYR A 537 -7.07 7.76 27.42
C TYR A 537 -7.21 8.67 26.21
N SER A 538 -8.36 9.37 26.12
CA SER A 538 -8.57 10.48 25.21
C SER A 538 -8.30 11.81 25.93
N CYS A 539 -7.97 12.86 25.18
CA CYS A 539 -7.91 14.24 25.69
C CYS A 539 -9.00 15.14 25.08
N SER A 540 -10.13 14.55 24.63
CA SER A 540 -11.24 15.28 24.00
C SER A 540 -12.15 16.04 24.98
N GLU A 541 -12.01 15.84 26.29
CA GLU A 541 -12.78 16.51 27.34
C GLU A 541 -12.43 18.00 27.45
N ASP A 542 -13.42 18.85 27.71
CA ASP A 542 -13.27 20.31 27.72
C ASP A 542 -12.21 20.86 28.67
N ASP A 543 -12.08 20.26 29.85
CA ASP A 543 -11.07 20.64 30.83
C ASP A 543 -9.66 20.22 30.42
N TYR A 544 -9.53 19.10 29.68
CA TYR A 544 -8.26 18.70 29.10
C TYR A 544 -7.86 19.62 27.94
N LEU A 545 -8.77 19.89 27.01
CA LEU A 545 -8.55 20.82 25.88
C LEU A 545 -8.17 22.22 26.39
N LYS A 546 -8.90 22.70 27.41
CA LYS A 546 -8.56 23.97 28.05
C LYS A 546 -7.16 23.98 28.64
N TYR A 547 -6.74 22.90 29.33
CA TYR A 547 -5.40 22.81 29.89
C TYR A 547 -4.33 22.80 28.81
N LEU A 548 -4.55 22.07 27.71
CA LEU A 548 -3.62 22.04 26.57
C LEU A 548 -3.47 23.42 25.94
N THR A 549 -4.56 24.16 25.77
CA THR A 549 -4.58 25.53 25.23
C THR A 549 -3.88 26.52 26.17
N ASP A 550 -4.24 26.52 27.46
CA ASP A 550 -3.69 27.45 28.45
C ASP A 550 -2.18 27.29 28.65
N ASN A 551 -1.66 26.06 28.52
CA ASN A 551 -0.25 25.73 28.74
C ASN A 551 0.54 25.46 27.44
N GLN A 552 -0.12 25.57 26.27
CA GLN A 552 0.47 25.30 24.95
C GLN A 552 1.23 23.97 24.88
N ILE A 553 0.64 22.89 25.48
CA ILE A 553 1.21 21.55 25.46
C ILE A 553 1.12 21.00 24.02
N SER A 554 2.22 20.49 23.50
CA SER A 554 2.28 19.87 22.18
C SER A 554 1.66 18.48 22.21
N ILE A 555 0.62 18.24 21.41
CA ILE A 555 0.01 16.91 21.35
C ILE A 555 0.44 16.13 20.10
N PHE A 556 0.64 14.84 20.31
CA PHE A 556 0.94 13.83 19.27
C PHE A 556 -0.15 12.75 19.31
N PRO A 557 -1.37 13.07 18.85
CA PRO A 557 -2.51 12.20 19.05
C PRO A 557 -2.50 11.00 18.12
N TRP A 558 -2.66 9.81 18.71
CA TRP A 558 -2.84 8.57 17.98
C TRP A 558 -4.31 8.35 17.58
N SER A 559 -4.55 7.53 16.55
CA SER A 559 -5.87 7.32 15.91
C SER A 559 -6.55 8.63 15.55
N SER A 560 -5.79 9.61 15.06
CA SER A 560 -6.25 10.97 14.74
C SER A 560 -7.35 11.03 13.68
N GLN A 561 -7.49 9.98 12.88
CA GLN A 561 -8.55 9.80 11.87
C GLN A 561 -9.59 8.75 12.29
N ALA A 562 -9.67 8.43 13.60
CA ALA A 562 -10.58 7.43 14.17
C ALA A 562 -10.57 6.10 13.39
N ARG A 563 -9.38 5.66 12.96
CA ARG A 563 -9.14 4.40 12.25
C ARG A 563 -10.07 4.17 11.05
N GLY A 564 -10.33 5.23 10.28
CA GLY A 564 -11.15 5.16 9.09
C GLY A 564 -12.67 5.39 9.30
N PHE A 565 -13.12 5.77 10.50
CA PHE A 565 -14.53 6.07 10.79
C PHE A 565 -15.15 7.14 9.85
N PHE A 566 -14.33 8.02 9.29
CA PHE A 566 -14.74 9.07 8.35
C PHE A 566 -14.54 8.68 6.87
N LEU A 567 -14.22 7.44 6.56
CA LEU A 567 -14.20 6.98 5.18
C LEU A 567 -15.62 6.84 4.65
N ASP A 568 -15.84 7.28 3.41
CA ASP A 568 -17.04 6.89 2.67
C ASP A 568 -16.76 5.60 1.92
N VAL A 569 -17.30 4.50 2.43
CA VAL A 569 -17.14 3.17 1.81
C VAL A 569 -17.74 3.11 0.41
N GLN A 570 -18.65 4.05 0.05
CA GLN A 570 -19.27 4.08 -1.28
C GLN A 570 -18.43 4.85 -2.31
N GLU A 571 -17.61 5.81 -1.88
CA GLU A 571 -16.79 6.64 -2.77
C GLU A 571 -15.31 6.21 -2.82
N PHE A 572 -14.88 5.30 -1.96
CA PHE A 572 -13.48 4.87 -1.92
C PHE A 572 -13.15 3.96 -3.09
N THR A 573 -12.96 4.58 -4.26
CA THR A 573 -12.55 3.89 -5.48
C THR A 573 -11.07 3.56 -5.43
N GLY A 574 -10.73 2.34 -5.01
CA GLY A 574 -9.56 1.70 -5.56
C GLY A 574 -8.29 1.67 -4.75
N LEU A 575 -8.24 2.14 -3.52
CA LEU A 575 -7.11 1.78 -2.66
C LEU A 575 -7.46 0.55 -1.86
N ALA A 576 -6.51 -0.38 -1.84
CA ALA A 576 -6.62 -1.59 -1.07
C ALA A 576 -6.81 -1.30 0.42
N HIS A 577 -7.97 -0.86 0.79
CA HIS A 577 -8.47 -1.33 2.04
C HIS A 577 -8.72 -2.83 1.81
N VAL A 578 -7.72 -3.59 2.17
CA VAL A 578 -8.04 -4.69 3.03
C VAL A 578 -8.90 -4.03 4.08
N ALA A 579 -10.23 -4.20 4.01
CA ALA A 579 -11.16 -3.58 4.91
C ALA A 579 -10.53 -3.71 6.27
N ASP A 580 -10.38 -2.59 6.99
CA ASP A 580 -9.88 -2.72 8.36
C ASP A 580 -10.88 -3.68 8.99
N PRO A 581 -10.50 -4.88 9.42
CA PRO A 581 -11.43 -5.90 9.88
C PRO A 581 -12.26 -5.46 11.10
N ASN A 582 -12.13 -4.20 11.49
CA ASN A 582 -12.62 -3.64 12.72
C ASN A 582 -13.80 -2.70 12.56
N ARG A 583 -14.75 -2.99 11.68
CA ARG A 583 -16.05 -2.29 11.75
C ARG A 583 -16.69 -2.48 13.13
N GLU A 584 -16.61 -3.68 13.71
CA GLU A 584 -17.03 -3.93 15.10
C GLU A 584 -16.26 -3.08 16.12
N GLU A 585 -14.94 -2.88 15.92
CA GLU A 585 -14.15 -2.00 16.78
C GLU A 585 -14.54 -0.53 16.57
N GLN A 586 -14.76 -0.10 15.34
CA GLN A 586 -15.20 1.26 15.04
C GLN A 586 -16.55 1.55 15.71
N ASP A 587 -17.52 0.65 15.59
CA ASP A 587 -18.83 0.78 16.22
C ASP A 587 -18.71 0.77 17.75
N ARG A 588 -17.88 -0.10 18.33
CA ARG A 588 -17.63 -0.15 19.76
C ARG A 588 -16.96 1.10 20.31
N VAL A 589 -16.00 1.63 19.59
CA VAL A 589 -15.15 2.75 20.07
C VAL A 589 -15.76 4.10 19.71
N TRP A 590 -16.30 4.25 18.50
CA TRP A 590 -16.77 5.54 17.97
C TRP A 590 -18.25 5.58 17.59
N GLY A 591 -18.98 4.47 17.64
CA GLY A 591 -20.35 4.32 17.16
C GLY A 591 -21.42 4.94 18.10
N SER A 592 -21.30 6.22 18.49
CA SER A 592 -22.33 6.94 19.24
C SER A 592 -23.15 7.88 18.35
N GLU A 593 -24.36 8.26 18.79
CA GLU A 593 -25.20 9.21 18.08
C GLU A 593 -24.48 10.55 17.83
N GLU A 594 -23.75 11.05 18.82
CA GLU A 594 -22.97 12.27 18.69
C GLU A 594 -21.84 12.14 17.65
N ASN A 595 -21.15 11.02 17.60
CA ASN A 595 -20.10 10.79 16.61
C ASN A 595 -20.68 10.58 15.21
N LEU A 596 -21.86 9.99 15.09
CA LEU A 596 -22.58 9.93 13.80
C LEU A 596 -22.99 11.33 13.32
N GLU A 597 -23.40 12.22 14.23
CA GLU A 597 -23.66 13.63 13.90
C GLU A 597 -22.35 14.35 13.50
N ARG A 598 -21.24 14.16 14.23
CA ARG A 598 -19.93 14.70 13.83
C ARG A 598 -19.51 14.20 12.44
N ARG A 599 -19.77 12.92 12.16
CA ARG A 599 -19.51 12.33 10.85
C ARG A 599 -20.35 12.98 9.76
N SER A 600 -21.65 13.17 9.99
CA SER A 600 -22.54 13.87 9.05
C SER A 600 -22.04 15.28 8.75
N ARG A 601 -21.73 16.08 9.78
CA ARG A 601 -21.19 17.44 9.62
C ARG A 601 -19.83 17.44 8.90
N CYS A 602 -19.00 16.45 9.17
CA CYS A 602 -17.71 16.29 8.49
C CYS A 602 -17.89 16.07 6.98
N PHE A 603 -18.83 15.22 6.58
CA PHE A 603 -19.15 14.97 5.17
C PHE A 603 -19.73 16.23 4.50
N ASP A 604 -20.64 16.93 5.16
CA ASP A 604 -21.22 18.18 4.66
C ASP A 604 -20.15 19.26 4.41
N LEU A 605 -19.22 19.43 5.35
CA LEU A 605 -18.16 20.44 5.23
C LEU A 605 -17.09 20.01 4.22
N ALA A 606 -16.76 18.73 4.16
CA ALA A 606 -15.85 18.16 3.18
C ALA A 606 -16.35 18.38 1.75
N SER A 607 -17.64 18.09 1.50
CA SER A 607 -18.30 18.37 0.22
C SER A 607 -18.27 19.85 -0.17
N LYS A 608 -18.49 20.77 0.80
CA LYS A 608 -18.43 22.22 0.55
C LYS A 608 -17.02 22.72 0.21
N LYS A 609 -16.00 22.08 0.75
CA LYS A 609 -14.59 22.46 0.54
C LYS A 609 -13.91 21.62 -0.57
N ASP A 610 -14.64 20.72 -1.22
CA ASP A 610 -14.12 19.82 -2.28
C ASP A 610 -12.92 18.98 -1.82
N VAL A 611 -13.07 18.35 -0.66
CA VAL A 611 -12.04 17.46 -0.06
C VAL A 611 -12.68 16.19 0.49
N ASP A 612 -11.87 15.16 0.71
CA ASP A 612 -12.36 13.91 1.29
C ASP A 612 -12.71 14.06 2.78
N PRO A 613 -13.79 13.41 3.27
CA PRO A 613 -14.16 13.44 4.68
C PRO A 613 -13.06 13.01 5.65
N ILE A 614 -12.23 12.03 5.26
CA ILE A 614 -11.11 11.57 6.07
C ILE A 614 -10.00 12.65 6.21
N GLN A 615 -9.80 13.46 5.17
CA GLN A 615 -8.90 14.61 5.19
C GLN A 615 -9.47 15.74 6.07
N MET A 616 -10.78 15.99 5.98
CA MET A 616 -11.48 16.94 6.82
C MET A 616 -11.38 16.57 8.31
N ALA A 617 -11.55 15.30 8.65
CA ALA A 617 -11.40 14.80 10.01
C ALA A 617 -9.97 15.02 10.56
N LEU A 618 -8.95 14.83 9.74
CA LEU A 618 -7.57 15.12 10.13
C LEU A 618 -7.30 16.63 10.23
N ALA A 619 -7.90 17.42 9.32
CA ALA A 619 -7.81 18.88 9.36
C ALA A 619 -8.40 19.45 10.67
N PHE A 620 -9.47 18.86 11.20
CA PHE A 620 -9.99 19.23 12.53
C PHE A 620 -8.91 19.10 13.62
N VAL A 621 -8.14 18.01 13.63
CA VAL A 621 -7.06 17.78 14.60
C VAL A 621 -5.91 18.78 14.40
N LEU A 622 -5.63 19.15 13.16
CA LEU A 622 -4.58 20.13 12.82
C LEU A 622 -4.93 21.58 13.17
N ASN A 623 -6.22 21.94 13.18
CA ASN A 623 -6.67 23.33 13.36
C ASN A 623 -7.15 23.62 14.79
N GLN A 624 -6.45 23.11 15.82
CA GLN A 624 -6.71 23.38 17.22
C GLN A 624 -5.92 24.61 17.72
N ASP A 625 -6.39 25.24 18.82
CA ASP A 625 -5.75 26.41 19.44
C ASP A 625 -4.45 26.05 20.25
N PHE A 626 -3.96 24.83 20.15
CA PHE A 626 -2.71 24.32 20.73
C PHE A 626 -1.87 23.57 19.69
N PRO A 627 -0.54 23.42 19.89
CA PRO A 627 0.30 22.68 18.94
C PRO A 627 -0.13 21.23 18.79
N SER A 628 -0.57 20.84 17.59
CA SER A 628 -1.06 19.49 17.31
C SER A 628 -0.29 18.86 16.13
N PHE A 629 0.17 17.62 16.35
CA PHE A 629 0.97 16.80 15.45
C PHE A 629 0.34 15.42 15.33
N PRO A 630 -0.79 15.28 14.57
CA PRO A 630 -1.48 14.00 14.47
C PRO A 630 -0.62 12.89 13.89
N LEU A 631 -0.69 11.72 14.54
CA LEU A 631 -0.10 10.48 14.04
C LEU A 631 -1.01 9.90 12.95
N ILE A 632 -0.41 9.59 11.82
CA ILE A 632 -1.01 8.78 10.75
C ILE A 632 -0.33 7.42 10.72
N GLY A 633 -1.09 6.37 10.43
CA GLY A 633 -0.57 5.00 10.33
C GLY A 633 -0.77 4.42 8.94
N PRO A 634 -0.14 4.99 7.90
CA PRO A 634 -0.39 4.56 6.53
C PRO A 634 0.25 3.21 6.24
N ARG A 635 -0.43 2.42 5.43
CA ARG A 635 0.02 1.10 4.95
C ARG A 635 0.51 1.15 3.50
N ASN A 636 0.21 2.26 2.81
CA ASN A 636 0.57 2.48 1.41
C ASN A 636 0.76 3.98 1.12
N PHE A 637 1.28 4.30 -0.07
CA PHE A 637 1.57 5.67 -0.47
C PHE A 637 0.33 6.56 -0.54
N PHE A 638 -0.81 6.02 -0.95
CA PHE A 638 -2.04 6.77 -1.14
C PHE A 638 -2.63 7.23 0.19
N GLU A 639 -2.60 6.37 1.22
CA GLU A 639 -3.00 6.74 2.58
C GLU A 639 -2.09 7.85 3.13
N THR A 640 -0.79 7.80 2.82
CA THR A 640 0.15 8.87 3.14
C THR A 640 -0.24 10.17 2.44
N GLU A 641 -0.41 10.13 1.11
CA GLU A 641 -0.73 11.31 0.30
C GLU A 641 -2.06 11.93 0.71
N SER A 642 -3.10 11.12 0.88
CA SER A 642 -4.42 11.57 1.35
C SER A 642 -4.32 12.28 2.71
N SER A 643 -3.58 11.69 3.66
CA SER A 643 -3.39 12.31 4.98
C SER A 643 -2.60 13.62 4.91
N LEU A 644 -1.60 13.72 4.04
CA LEU A 644 -0.80 14.94 3.88
C LEU A 644 -1.60 16.09 3.26
N LEU A 645 -2.58 15.81 2.39
CA LEU A 645 -3.47 16.83 1.83
C LEU A 645 -4.28 17.57 2.90
N ALA A 646 -4.57 16.94 4.04
CA ALA A 646 -5.25 17.57 5.16
C ALA A 646 -4.51 18.81 5.71
N THR A 647 -3.18 18.88 5.53
CA THR A 647 -2.37 20.03 5.97
C THR A 647 -2.66 21.32 5.21
N ASN A 648 -3.33 21.24 4.06
CA ASN A 648 -3.73 22.36 3.22
C ASN A 648 -5.17 22.86 3.53
N ILE A 649 -5.88 22.18 4.44
CA ILE A 649 -7.26 22.52 4.78
C ILE A 649 -7.27 23.43 5.99
N GLU A 650 -7.62 24.68 5.76
CA GLU A 650 -7.82 25.65 6.83
C GLU A 650 -9.28 25.62 7.32
N LEU A 651 -9.45 25.56 8.64
CA LEU A 651 -10.75 25.63 9.32
C LEU A 651 -10.81 26.88 10.17
N SER A 652 -11.93 27.62 10.07
CA SER A 652 -12.20 28.71 10.99
C SER A 652 -12.54 28.16 12.39
N LYS A 653 -12.45 29.01 13.41
CA LYS A 653 -12.86 28.63 14.78
C LYS A 653 -14.31 28.19 14.85
N GLU A 654 -15.16 28.82 14.10
CA GLU A 654 -16.59 28.50 14.00
C GLU A 654 -16.77 27.10 13.37
N GLU A 655 -16.02 26.78 12.30
CA GLU A 655 -16.06 25.46 11.66
C GLU A 655 -15.56 24.35 12.61
N VAL A 656 -14.48 24.61 13.35
CA VAL A 656 -13.96 23.66 14.37
C VAL A 656 -15.00 23.43 15.48
N LEU A 657 -15.64 24.48 15.99
CA LEU A 657 -16.69 24.36 17.00
C LEU A 657 -17.91 23.62 16.46
N TRP A 658 -18.33 23.94 15.24
CA TRP A 658 -19.46 23.29 14.58
C TRP A 658 -19.21 21.80 14.36
N LEU A 659 -18.06 21.42 13.84
CA LEU A 659 -17.69 20.02 13.68
C LEU A 659 -17.71 19.26 15.02
N ASN A 660 -17.32 19.93 16.11
CA ASN A 660 -17.27 19.33 17.46
C ASN A 660 -18.60 19.44 18.23
N LEU A 661 -19.71 19.78 17.57
CA LEU A 661 -21.06 19.95 18.16
C LEU A 661 -21.14 21.02 19.27
N LYS A 662 -20.29 22.05 19.21
CA LYS A 662 -20.25 23.16 20.20
C LYS A 662 -20.89 24.44 19.69
N SER A 663 -21.48 24.42 18.48
CA SER A 663 -22.24 25.54 17.88
C SER A 663 -23.32 25.03 16.94
#